data_26022acc6482d15c872818f84946f1ab
#
_entry.id   26022acc6482d15c872818f84946f1ab
#
_cell.length_a   1.000
_cell.length_b   1.000
_cell.length_c   1.000
_cell.angle_alpha   90.00
_cell.angle_beta   90.00
_cell.angle_gamma   90.00
#
_symmetry.space_group_name_H-M   'P 1'
#
loop_
_entity.id
_entity.type
_entity.pdbx_description
1 polymer ?
#
loop_
_entity_poly.entity_id
_entity_poly.type
_entity_poly.pdbx_seq_one_letter_code
_entity_poly.pdbx_strand_id
1 'polypeptide(L)'
;MTEELLRSLKQETTDIFYHGYDNYMEHAFPEDELRPLTCSSLTRDRANPAHIEVNDVLGNYSLTLIDSLSTLAILASSPETSGGRDPLGDFQKGVQLFVEHYGDGSEGPAGQGSRARGFDLDSKVQVFETVIRGLGGLLSAHLFAVGELPIRGYEAKTIHRKDGESGIQWPGGFLYNGQLLRLAQDLGNRILPAFHTPTGIPYPRVNLRTGIPFYANSPLNTDAEHGQCQAASKESPEITETCSAGAGSLVLEFSTLSRLTGDPIFEKFGKAAFWAIWSRRSSSGLIGSGIDAETGHWVSPYTGIGAGIDSFFEYAFKSHILLSGLPFDPNEDRDSPEDFLQVWHEAHAGIKRHIYRGPMHQHPHYIQVDLYTGAMRAFWVDSLSAYYPGLLTFAGELDEAIETHLLYTALWTRYSALPERWSTATGNIEMGLRWWGGRPEFIESTWYIYRATKDPWYLHVGEMALRDIKRRCWTSCGWAGLQDVRSGEKSDRMESFFLGETAKYLFLLFDNDHPLNQVDAPWVFTTEGHPLIMPKHLRQNATSHQGSQQTGDFTAQNQCPLPPAQVPFSISATAARDDVFHAASLARLHLMPDRATSESPLIEFTADHPSISLSDLNSPSNYTYYPWTLPPQLVPHNATSSRMVARTTFDLSFPNLPNAMLNTLSLQRTGGGILVNSMSGLRLGMVRESDKLVDAGDSSNDMFRIYAVSNVALGRDEKVFMSRDLMSSFNPADPYFTRTRDLTTLDLFVDAPEVAPHKKSAMLAADGLGSRGAESDSNASDASLSLPEGVDLDSVNPSLFSSLLQNFQSILTEGLEPLTRPTTPQSRAFLGDEIQSSKQKQGGKGRRVHRIQYAATLSTGPGAVPPPSGKGGDEIYANDKKLPWQEIYVGDDNCDGRLPSNIPKEHQVIILKRGGCSFSEKLANIPSYPPSSQSLQVVIMVSYPEQDGDDDPDAHLVQPFLHEEQTLPGGIKRPHPIPMIMVGGGEETYELLSRAIGVGTRRRWWYESQGLRIGNLIVV
;
A
#
# COMPACT_ATOMS: atom_id res chain seq x y z
N MET A 1 12.46 -24.83 -22.20
CA MET A 1 12.12 -24.23 -23.50
C MET A 1 13.38 -24.28 -24.39
N THR A 2 13.25 -24.56 -25.67
CA THR A 2 14.42 -24.61 -26.56
C THR A 2 14.76 -23.22 -27.06
N GLU A 3 16.05 -23.00 -27.42
CA GLU A 3 16.49 -21.71 -28.00
C GLU A 3 15.76 -21.35 -29.29
N GLU A 4 15.43 -22.35 -30.11
CA GLU A 4 14.69 -22.16 -31.36
C GLU A 4 13.26 -21.65 -31.06
N LEU A 5 12.57 -22.23 -30.05
CA LEU A 5 11.26 -21.78 -29.65
C LEU A 5 11.31 -20.35 -29.05
N LEU A 6 12.32 -20.05 -28.23
CA LEU A 6 12.52 -18.71 -27.69
C LEU A 6 12.71 -17.67 -28.79
N ARG A 7 13.52 -17.99 -29.79
CA ARG A 7 13.71 -17.14 -30.98
C ARG A 7 12.42 -16.94 -31.75
N SER A 8 11.62 -17.99 -31.92
CA SER A 8 10.29 -17.89 -32.54
C SER A 8 9.34 -16.99 -31.73
N LEU A 9 9.28 -17.17 -30.42
CA LEU A 9 8.41 -16.34 -29.55
C LEU A 9 8.85 -14.88 -29.55
N LYS A 10 10.15 -14.61 -29.53
CA LYS A 10 10.70 -13.27 -29.65
C LYS A 10 10.31 -12.62 -30.99
N GLN A 11 10.42 -13.37 -32.10
CA GLN A 11 9.97 -12.92 -33.43
C GLN A 11 8.44 -12.62 -33.40
N GLU A 12 7.63 -13.52 -32.86
CA GLU A 12 6.18 -13.34 -32.79
C GLU A 12 5.78 -12.12 -31.98
N THR A 13 6.51 -11.79 -30.89
CA THR A 13 6.28 -10.55 -30.15
C THR A 13 6.65 -9.30 -30.93
N THR A 14 7.72 -9.36 -31.70
CA THR A 14 8.07 -8.29 -32.66
C THR A 14 6.96 -8.09 -33.70
N ASP A 15 6.43 -9.18 -34.25
CA ASP A 15 5.33 -9.13 -35.20
C ASP A 15 4.03 -8.56 -34.59
N ILE A 16 3.72 -8.90 -33.31
CA ILE A 16 2.60 -8.31 -32.58
C ILE A 16 2.77 -6.79 -32.48
N PHE A 17 3.94 -6.33 -32.09
CA PHE A 17 4.21 -4.91 -31.97
C PHE A 17 4.00 -4.20 -33.31
N TYR A 18 4.62 -4.69 -34.37
CA TYR A 18 4.54 -4.05 -35.67
C TYR A 18 3.16 -4.14 -36.32
N HIS A 19 2.39 -5.22 -36.08
CA HIS A 19 1.02 -5.28 -36.55
C HIS A 19 0.16 -4.14 -35.91
N GLY A 20 0.34 -3.85 -34.65
CA GLY A 20 -0.33 -2.72 -34.00
C GLY A 20 0.24 -1.36 -34.43
N TYR A 21 1.57 -1.23 -34.45
CA TYR A 21 2.24 0.04 -34.73
C TYR A 21 2.02 0.50 -36.19
N ASP A 22 2.18 -0.37 -37.19
CA ASP A 22 1.97 -0.01 -38.57
C ASP A 22 0.54 0.44 -38.85
N ASN A 23 -0.44 -0.30 -38.31
CA ASN A 23 -1.84 0.07 -38.43
C ASN A 23 -2.17 1.38 -37.71
N TYR A 24 -1.56 1.64 -36.54
CA TYR A 24 -1.69 2.94 -35.90
C TYR A 24 -1.11 4.05 -36.78
N MET A 25 0.09 3.88 -37.31
CA MET A 25 0.74 4.90 -38.14
C MET A 25 -0.02 5.14 -39.45
N GLU A 26 -0.65 4.12 -40.04
CA GLU A 26 -1.40 4.24 -41.29
C GLU A 26 -2.81 4.84 -41.10
N HIS A 27 -3.52 4.44 -40.01
CA HIS A 27 -4.96 4.74 -39.85
C HIS A 27 -5.30 5.75 -38.76
N ALA A 28 -4.40 5.96 -37.80
CA ALA A 28 -4.68 6.80 -36.64
C ALA A 28 -3.74 7.97 -36.46
N PHE A 29 -2.43 7.82 -36.74
CA PHE A 29 -1.49 8.91 -36.59
C PHE A 29 -1.89 10.14 -37.42
N PRO A 30 -1.84 11.38 -36.91
CA PRO A 30 -1.24 11.82 -35.64
C PRO A 30 -2.21 11.88 -34.45
N GLU A 31 -3.35 11.23 -34.48
CA GLU A 31 -4.26 11.16 -33.33
C GLU A 31 -3.73 10.20 -32.25
N ASP A 32 -4.41 10.11 -31.09
CA ASP A 32 -3.85 9.46 -29.91
C ASP A 32 -3.83 7.93 -30.00
N GLU A 33 -4.93 7.29 -30.40
CA GLU A 33 -5.09 5.85 -30.42
C GLU A 33 -5.80 5.34 -31.68
N LEU A 34 -5.74 4.03 -31.86
CA LEU A 34 -6.36 3.32 -32.99
C LEU A 34 -7.67 2.64 -32.53
N ARG A 35 -8.67 2.72 -33.42
CA ARG A 35 -9.87 1.88 -33.39
C ARG A 35 -9.68 0.67 -34.30
N PRO A 36 -9.35 -0.49 -33.76
CA PRO A 36 -8.89 -1.61 -34.59
C PRO A 36 -10.02 -2.35 -35.31
N LEU A 37 -11.28 -2.19 -34.88
CA LEU A 37 -12.42 -2.80 -35.58
C LEU A 37 -12.91 -1.95 -36.75
N THR A 38 -12.82 -0.63 -36.62
CA THR A 38 -13.29 0.32 -37.63
C THR A 38 -12.17 0.94 -38.47
N CYS A 39 -10.90 0.58 -38.19
CA CYS A 39 -9.71 1.12 -38.86
C CYS A 39 -9.72 2.65 -38.90
N SER A 40 -9.92 3.28 -37.76
CA SER A 40 -10.00 4.73 -37.64
C SER A 40 -9.29 5.23 -36.40
N SER A 41 -9.05 6.55 -36.35
CA SER A 41 -8.40 7.16 -35.20
C SER A 41 -9.36 7.32 -34.00
N LEU A 42 -8.81 7.26 -32.80
CA LEU A 42 -9.47 7.63 -31.56
C LEU A 42 -8.71 8.79 -30.91
N THR A 43 -9.43 9.85 -30.62
CA THR A 43 -8.91 11.02 -29.89
C THR A 43 -9.98 11.54 -28.95
N ARG A 44 -9.71 12.67 -28.32
CA ARG A 44 -10.63 13.30 -27.38
C ARG A 44 -12.04 13.43 -27.91
N ASP A 45 -13.03 13.12 -27.08
CA ASP A 45 -14.44 13.37 -27.37
C ASP A 45 -14.80 14.84 -27.04
N ARG A 46 -14.62 15.71 -28.04
CA ARG A 46 -14.94 17.14 -27.90
C ARG A 46 -16.44 17.41 -27.87
N ALA A 47 -17.26 16.47 -28.37
CA ALA A 47 -18.69 16.60 -28.36
C ALA A 47 -19.29 16.31 -26.98
N ASN A 48 -18.64 15.45 -26.21
CA ASN A 48 -19.03 15.11 -24.84
C ASN A 48 -17.84 15.29 -23.87
N PRO A 49 -17.61 16.48 -23.32
CA PRO A 49 -16.54 16.73 -22.34
C PRO A 49 -16.65 15.89 -21.06
N ALA A 50 -17.83 15.36 -20.75
CA ALA A 50 -18.06 14.48 -19.61
C ALA A 50 -17.60 13.03 -19.84
N HIS A 51 -17.18 12.67 -21.06
CA HIS A 51 -16.61 11.35 -21.38
C HIS A 51 -15.19 11.25 -20.84
N ILE A 52 -15.06 11.17 -19.51
CA ILE A 52 -13.79 11.25 -18.78
C ILE A 52 -12.86 10.06 -19.09
N GLU A 53 -13.39 8.86 -19.32
CA GLU A 53 -12.61 7.66 -19.67
C GLU A 53 -11.74 7.86 -20.91
N VAL A 54 -12.22 8.65 -21.86
CA VAL A 54 -11.51 9.01 -23.07
C VAL A 54 -10.72 10.30 -22.88
N ASN A 55 -11.37 11.33 -22.33
CA ASN A 55 -10.82 12.69 -22.29
C ASN A 55 -9.69 12.88 -21.27
N ASP A 56 -9.63 12.09 -20.21
CA ASP A 56 -8.56 12.18 -19.22
C ASP A 56 -7.24 11.62 -19.76
N VAL A 57 -7.30 10.57 -20.56
CA VAL A 57 -6.13 9.87 -21.12
C VAL A 57 -5.70 10.50 -22.45
N LEU A 58 -6.63 10.75 -23.35
CA LEU A 58 -6.32 11.20 -24.72
C LEU A 58 -6.11 12.73 -24.75
N GLY A 59 -4.86 13.13 -24.78
CA GLY A 59 -4.46 14.54 -24.75
C GLY A 59 -4.36 15.22 -26.11
N ASN A 60 -4.63 14.51 -27.19
CA ASN A 60 -4.47 15.00 -28.56
C ASN A 60 -3.01 15.30 -28.94
N TYR A 61 -2.07 14.47 -28.44
CA TYR A 61 -0.63 14.63 -28.64
C TYR A 61 0.07 13.35 -29.15
N SER A 62 -0.63 12.54 -29.94
CA SER A 62 -0.10 11.31 -30.56
C SER A 62 0.40 10.31 -29.51
N LEU A 63 -0.45 10.02 -28.52
CA LEU A 63 -0.12 9.22 -27.33
C LEU A 63 0.52 7.88 -27.69
N THR A 64 -0.06 7.11 -28.61
CA THR A 64 0.47 5.79 -29.00
C THR A 64 1.86 5.88 -29.61
N LEU A 65 2.19 6.95 -30.35
CA LEU A 65 3.55 7.15 -30.85
C LEU A 65 4.52 7.36 -29.70
N ILE A 66 4.20 8.24 -28.74
CA ILE A 66 5.06 8.51 -27.59
C ILE A 66 5.32 7.21 -26.80
N ASP A 67 4.28 6.46 -26.46
CA ASP A 67 4.38 5.21 -25.71
C ASP A 67 5.19 4.15 -26.46
N SER A 68 5.10 4.14 -27.80
CA SER A 68 5.81 3.16 -28.66
C SER A 68 7.30 3.47 -28.84
N LEU A 69 7.76 4.72 -28.65
CA LEU A 69 9.16 5.09 -28.89
C LEU A 69 10.14 4.26 -28.08
N SER A 70 9.89 4.08 -26.79
CA SER A 70 10.77 3.27 -25.94
C SER A 70 10.77 1.79 -26.34
N THR A 71 9.64 1.27 -26.82
CA THR A 71 9.54 -0.11 -27.33
C THR A 71 10.33 -0.28 -28.63
N LEU A 72 10.23 0.66 -29.57
CA LEU A 72 11.04 0.66 -30.80
C LEU A 72 12.55 0.67 -30.49
N ALA A 73 12.99 1.50 -29.52
CA ALA A 73 14.37 1.55 -29.08
C ALA A 73 14.84 0.22 -28.47
N ILE A 74 13.98 -0.47 -27.73
CA ILE A 74 14.25 -1.82 -27.17
C ILE A 74 14.36 -2.84 -28.30
N LEU A 75 13.40 -2.89 -29.22
CA LEU A 75 13.41 -3.80 -30.37
C LEU A 75 14.67 -3.61 -31.24
N ALA A 76 15.19 -2.38 -31.34
CA ALA A 76 16.39 -2.06 -32.09
C ALA A 76 17.65 -2.80 -31.60
N SER A 77 17.67 -3.30 -30.39
CA SER A 77 18.76 -4.10 -29.84
C SER A 77 18.80 -5.56 -30.36
N SER A 78 17.80 -6.00 -31.10
CA SER A 78 17.68 -7.37 -31.59
C SER A 78 17.26 -7.41 -33.06
N PRO A 79 18.09 -6.87 -33.95
CA PRO A 79 17.76 -6.76 -35.40
C PRO A 79 17.54 -8.10 -36.08
N GLU A 80 18.11 -9.20 -35.59
CA GLU A 80 17.98 -10.55 -36.14
C GLU A 80 16.52 -11.09 -36.07
N THR A 81 15.71 -10.58 -35.20
CA THR A 81 14.28 -10.96 -35.05
C THR A 81 13.32 -9.92 -35.63
N SER A 82 13.83 -8.92 -36.33
CA SER A 82 12.99 -7.85 -36.89
C SER A 82 12.34 -8.18 -38.23
N GLY A 83 12.52 -9.38 -38.72
CA GLY A 83 11.92 -9.80 -40.02
C GLY A 83 12.38 -8.96 -41.22
N GLY A 84 13.56 -8.36 -41.16
CA GLY A 84 14.10 -7.47 -42.17
C GLY A 84 13.69 -5.99 -42.01
N ARG A 85 13.02 -5.63 -40.92
CA ARG A 85 12.72 -4.23 -40.52
C ARG A 85 13.93 -3.59 -39.85
N ASP A 86 13.91 -2.27 -39.77
CA ASP A 86 14.93 -1.47 -39.10
C ASP A 86 14.30 -0.73 -37.89
N PRO A 87 14.18 -1.38 -36.71
CA PRO A 87 13.56 -0.75 -35.55
C PRO A 87 14.29 0.50 -35.06
N LEU A 88 15.61 0.59 -35.27
CA LEU A 88 16.37 1.80 -34.97
C LEU A 88 15.95 2.94 -35.91
N GLY A 89 15.86 2.68 -37.19
CA GLY A 89 15.35 3.66 -38.14
C GLY A 89 13.91 4.07 -37.86
N ASP A 90 13.06 3.13 -37.46
CA ASP A 90 11.67 3.41 -37.09
C ASP A 90 11.59 4.27 -35.81
N PHE A 91 12.42 4.00 -34.79
CA PHE A 91 12.59 4.86 -33.61
C PHE A 91 12.99 6.30 -33.99
N GLN A 92 14.04 6.42 -34.81
CA GLN A 92 14.55 7.72 -35.24
C GLN A 92 13.53 8.48 -36.11
N LYS A 93 12.80 7.78 -36.95
CA LYS A 93 11.72 8.35 -37.78
C LYS A 93 10.53 8.76 -36.90
N GLY A 94 10.15 7.96 -35.91
CA GLY A 94 9.08 8.28 -34.95
C GLY A 94 9.40 9.58 -34.19
N VAL A 95 10.62 9.73 -33.68
CA VAL A 95 11.09 10.97 -33.04
C VAL A 95 11.04 12.16 -34.02
N GLN A 96 11.51 11.97 -35.25
CA GLN A 96 11.48 13.03 -36.28
C GLN A 96 10.04 13.45 -36.60
N LEU A 97 9.13 12.52 -36.80
CA LEU A 97 7.71 12.80 -37.06
C LEU A 97 7.07 13.55 -35.86
N PHE A 98 7.43 13.15 -34.63
CA PHE A 98 6.93 13.84 -33.45
C PHE A 98 7.39 15.30 -33.40
N VAL A 99 8.67 15.54 -33.69
CA VAL A 99 9.24 16.91 -33.77
C VAL A 99 8.62 17.69 -34.92
N GLU A 100 8.37 17.10 -36.09
CA GLU A 100 7.66 17.74 -37.21
C GLU A 100 6.25 18.20 -36.84
N HIS A 101 5.55 17.47 -35.98
CA HIS A 101 4.18 17.78 -35.59
C HIS A 101 4.10 18.75 -34.42
N TYR A 102 4.99 18.66 -33.42
CA TYR A 102 4.93 19.45 -32.19
C TYR A 102 6.07 20.46 -32.05
N GLY A 103 6.99 20.51 -33.00
CA GLY A 103 8.12 21.43 -32.99
C GLY A 103 9.31 20.88 -32.23
N ASP A 104 10.38 21.67 -32.16
CA ASP A 104 11.66 21.30 -31.54
C ASP A 104 11.77 21.71 -30.06
N GLY A 105 10.71 22.25 -29.48
CA GLY A 105 10.65 22.76 -28.10
C GLY A 105 11.37 24.06 -27.86
N SER A 106 11.95 24.73 -28.90
CA SER A 106 12.55 26.05 -28.76
C SER A 106 11.50 27.15 -28.77
N GLU A 107 11.90 28.33 -28.27
CA GLU A 107 11.05 29.49 -28.31
C GLU A 107 11.04 30.14 -29.72
N GLY A 108 9.95 30.81 -30.08
CA GLY A 108 9.79 31.56 -31.30
C GLY A 108 9.21 30.74 -32.48
N PRO A 109 9.16 31.32 -33.68
CA PRO A 109 8.55 30.70 -34.86
C PRO A 109 9.24 29.42 -35.31
N ALA A 110 10.57 29.31 -35.13
CA ALA A 110 11.31 28.10 -35.47
C ALA A 110 10.97 26.87 -34.62
N GLY A 111 10.45 27.09 -33.40
CA GLY A 111 10.05 26.01 -32.50
C GLY A 111 8.67 25.42 -32.76
N GLN A 112 7.96 25.87 -33.81
CA GLN A 112 6.60 25.44 -34.08
C GLN A 112 6.56 24.19 -34.97
N GLY A 113 5.72 23.20 -34.58
CA GLY A 113 5.37 22.08 -35.40
C GLY A 113 4.15 22.33 -36.29
N SER A 114 3.89 21.40 -37.19
CA SER A 114 2.73 21.47 -38.08
C SER A 114 1.38 21.39 -37.36
N ARG A 115 1.31 20.78 -36.20
CA ARG A 115 0.09 20.61 -35.42
C ARG A 115 0.00 21.62 -34.27
N ALA A 116 1.10 21.82 -33.55
CA ALA A 116 1.13 22.72 -32.42
C ALA A 116 2.57 23.23 -32.16
N ARG A 117 2.68 24.28 -31.33
CA ARG A 117 3.95 24.65 -30.70
C ARG A 117 4.08 23.90 -29.37
N GLY A 118 4.89 22.83 -29.37
CA GLY A 118 4.98 21.95 -28.23
C GLY A 118 3.59 21.42 -27.86
N PHE A 119 3.31 21.44 -26.58
CA PHE A 119 2.02 21.02 -26.02
C PHE A 119 1.03 22.19 -25.81
N ASP A 120 1.14 23.27 -26.63
CA ASP A 120 0.14 24.34 -26.66
C ASP A 120 -1.16 23.83 -27.32
N LEU A 121 -1.85 22.93 -26.63
CA LEU A 121 -3.07 22.27 -27.06
C LEU A 121 -4.22 22.65 -26.17
N ASP A 122 -5.36 22.97 -26.77
CA ASP A 122 -6.62 23.16 -26.03
C ASP A 122 -7.20 21.80 -25.66
N SER A 123 -6.60 21.22 -24.62
CA SER A 123 -6.87 19.88 -24.19
C SER A 123 -6.83 19.79 -22.67
N LYS A 124 -7.98 19.55 -22.04
CA LYS A 124 -8.08 19.27 -20.62
C LYS A 124 -7.74 17.80 -20.38
N VAL A 125 -6.65 17.51 -19.71
CA VAL A 125 -6.12 16.17 -19.48
C VAL A 125 -5.99 15.89 -17.99
N GLN A 126 -5.92 14.62 -17.61
CA GLN A 126 -5.56 14.22 -16.26
C GLN A 126 -4.04 14.39 -16.05
N VAL A 127 -3.67 14.99 -14.92
CA VAL A 127 -2.27 15.24 -14.57
C VAL A 127 -1.47 13.93 -14.51
N PHE A 128 -2.01 12.93 -13.83
CA PHE A 128 -1.39 11.62 -13.67
C PHE A 128 -1.09 10.96 -15.02
N GLU A 129 -2.11 10.71 -15.83
CA GLU A 129 -1.98 10.06 -17.14
C GLU A 129 -1.00 10.79 -18.06
N THR A 130 -1.02 12.12 -18.05
CA THR A 130 -0.13 12.91 -18.89
C THR A 130 1.33 12.85 -18.44
N VAL A 131 1.57 12.75 -17.12
CA VAL A 131 2.94 12.62 -16.60
C VAL A 131 3.50 11.23 -16.89
N ILE A 132 2.79 10.17 -16.50
CA ILE A 132 3.34 8.81 -16.63
C ILE A 132 3.51 8.38 -18.10
N ARG A 133 2.57 8.75 -18.98
CA ARG A 133 2.61 8.41 -20.42
C ARG A 133 3.39 9.44 -21.23
N GLY A 134 2.89 10.69 -21.28
CA GLY A 134 3.47 11.72 -22.13
C GLY A 134 4.87 12.11 -21.71
N LEU A 135 5.05 12.52 -20.45
CA LEU A 135 6.34 12.94 -19.94
C LEU A 135 7.32 11.75 -19.83
N GLY A 136 6.86 10.63 -19.26
CA GLY A 136 7.66 9.41 -19.12
C GLY A 136 8.19 8.89 -20.46
N GLY A 137 7.31 8.82 -21.49
CA GLY A 137 7.69 8.39 -22.83
C GLY A 137 8.69 9.29 -23.50
N LEU A 138 8.54 10.63 -23.41
CA LEU A 138 9.49 11.59 -23.95
C LEU A 138 10.86 11.51 -23.28
N LEU A 139 10.90 11.41 -21.95
CA LEU A 139 12.14 11.29 -21.18
C LEU A 139 12.87 10.00 -21.51
N SER A 140 12.16 8.88 -21.55
CA SER A 140 12.73 7.59 -21.91
C SER A 140 13.30 7.58 -23.34
N ALA A 141 12.52 8.09 -24.30
CA ALA A 141 12.99 8.21 -25.70
C ALA A 141 14.21 9.14 -25.81
N HIS A 142 14.27 10.23 -25.05
CA HIS A 142 15.45 11.10 -24.97
C HIS A 142 16.68 10.32 -24.47
N LEU A 143 16.53 9.56 -23.38
CA LEU A 143 17.63 8.78 -22.79
C LEU A 143 18.18 7.73 -23.76
N PHE A 144 17.33 7.08 -24.54
CA PHE A 144 17.79 6.20 -25.65
C PHE A 144 18.49 6.98 -26.76
N ALA A 145 17.92 8.13 -27.15
CA ALA A 145 18.49 8.93 -28.24
C ALA A 145 19.89 9.46 -27.91
N VAL A 146 20.17 9.83 -26.66
CA VAL A 146 21.50 10.30 -26.23
C VAL A 146 22.42 9.16 -25.77
N GLY A 147 21.96 7.89 -25.75
CA GLY A 147 22.78 6.73 -25.44
C GLY A 147 23.00 6.49 -23.95
N GLU A 148 22.24 7.13 -23.05
CA GLU A 148 22.25 6.81 -21.61
C GLU A 148 21.55 5.47 -21.34
N LEU A 149 20.51 5.15 -22.11
CA LEU A 149 19.93 3.82 -22.20
C LEU A 149 20.52 3.08 -23.41
N PRO A 150 20.90 1.82 -23.28
CA PRO A 150 21.64 1.12 -24.32
C PRO A 150 20.74 0.64 -25.46
N ILE A 151 21.18 0.90 -26.69
CA ILE A 151 20.71 0.23 -27.92
C ILE A 151 21.93 -0.48 -28.56
N ARG A 152 21.81 -1.79 -28.76
CA ARG A 152 22.92 -2.57 -29.32
C ARG A 152 23.32 -2.08 -30.73
N GLY A 153 24.58 -1.69 -30.86
CA GLY A 153 25.12 -1.19 -32.12
C GLY A 153 24.86 0.28 -32.42
N TYR A 154 24.17 0.99 -31.54
CA TYR A 154 23.97 2.44 -31.61
C TYR A 154 24.97 3.19 -30.74
N GLU A 155 25.63 4.18 -31.30
CA GLU A 155 26.50 5.11 -30.56
C GLU A 155 26.05 6.55 -30.83
N ALA A 156 25.69 7.25 -29.78
CA ALA A 156 25.27 8.65 -29.80
C ALA A 156 26.50 9.57 -29.92
N LYS A 157 26.99 9.80 -31.17
CA LYS A 157 28.14 10.67 -31.43
C LYS A 157 27.67 12.08 -31.78
N THR A 158 28.00 13.04 -30.91
CA THR A 158 27.75 14.45 -31.20
C THR A 158 28.70 14.94 -32.26
N ILE A 159 28.16 15.60 -33.30
CA ILE A 159 28.90 16.33 -34.32
C ILE A 159 28.67 17.83 -34.15
N HIS A 160 29.66 18.60 -34.64
CA HIS A 160 29.55 20.05 -34.71
C HIS A 160 29.48 20.44 -36.19
N ARG A 161 28.40 21.06 -36.60
CA ARG A 161 28.23 21.53 -37.99
C ARG A 161 28.92 22.88 -38.16
N LYS A 162 29.21 23.26 -39.42
CA LYS A 162 29.88 24.52 -39.79
C LYS A 162 28.99 25.74 -39.51
N ASP A 163 27.71 25.57 -39.44
CA ASP A 163 26.70 26.60 -39.09
C ASP A 163 26.60 26.87 -37.57
N GLY A 164 27.38 26.15 -36.76
CA GLY A 164 27.41 26.30 -35.30
C GLY A 164 26.44 25.37 -34.57
N GLU A 165 25.63 24.60 -35.29
CA GLU A 165 24.75 23.59 -34.67
C GLU A 165 25.54 22.37 -34.22
N SER A 166 25.20 21.84 -33.06
CA SER A 166 25.77 20.59 -32.53
C SER A 166 24.65 19.63 -32.11
N GLY A 167 24.87 18.34 -32.37
CA GLY A 167 23.92 17.30 -32.06
C GLY A 167 24.32 15.96 -32.60
N ILE A 168 23.44 14.97 -32.45
CA ILE A 168 23.63 13.61 -32.97
C ILE A 168 23.03 13.55 -34.37
N GLN A 169 23.86 13.27 -35.36
CA GLN A 169 23.42 13.17 -36.75
C GLN A 169 22.80 11.80 -37.01
N TRP A 170 21.52 11.79 -37.38
CA TRP A 170 20.81 10.60 -37.79
C TRP A 170 20.71 10.44 -39.31
N PRO A 171 20.40 9.24 -39.80
CA PRO A 171 20.11 9.03 -41.21
C PRO A 171 19.02 10.00 -41.70
N GLY A 172 19.08 10.39 -42.98
CA GLY A 172 18.13 11.37 -43.52
C GLY A 172 18.47 12.83 -43.23
N GLY A 173 19.55 13.12 -42.48
CA GLY A 173 20.02 14.46 -42.23
C GLY A 173 19.44 15.13 -40.96
N PHE A 174 18.57 14.49 -40.25
CA PHE A 174 18.03 15.00 -38.97
C PHE A 174 19.14 15.10 -37.94
N LEU A 175 19.17 16.23 -37.21
CA LEU A 175 20.13 16.52 -36.15
C LEU A 175 19.37 16.50 -34.81
N TYR A 176 19.59 15.45 -34.03
CA TYR A 176 19.03 15.35 -32.71
C TYR A 176 19.88 16.13 -31.70
N ASN A 177 19.31 17.18 -31.11
CA ASN A 177 19.98 18.06 -30.14
C ASN A 177 19.17 18.27 -28.84
N GLY A 178 18.39 17.28 -28.44
CA GLY A 178 17.60 17.33 -27.21
C GLY A 178 16.17 17.85 -27.38
N GLN A 179 15.60 17.78 -28.58
CA GLN A 179 14.24 18.23 -28.88
C GLN A 179 13.21 17.59 -27.96
N LEU A 180 13.30 16.27 -27.73
CA LEU A 180 12.37 15.57 -26.83
C LEU A 180 12.46 16.06 -25.37
N LEU A 181 13.66 16.40 -24.90
CA LEU A 181 13.84 16.93 -23.55
C LEU A 181 13.22 18.33 -23.41
N ARG A 182 13.38 19.20 -24.42
CA ARG A 182 12.74 20.50 -24.41
C ARG A 182 11.21 20.41 -24.50
N LEU A 183 10.69 19.47 -25.29
CA LEU A 183 9.26 19.18 -25.33
C LEU A 183 8.75 18.61 -24.01
N ALA A 184 9.51 17.72 -23.35
CA ALA A 184 9.21 17.23 -22.02
C ALA A 184 9.15 18.38 -20.99
N GLN A 185 10.07 19.34 -21.08
CA GLN A 185 10.06 20.52 -20.22
C GLN A 185 8.85 21.44 -20.50
N ASP A 186 8.47 21.64 -21.78
CA ASP A 186 7.25 22.38 -22.12
C ASP A 186 6.01 21.70 -21.53
N LEU A 187 5.90 20.36 -21.66
CA LEU A 187 4.80 19.61 -21.08
C LEU A 187 4.78 19.72 -19.55
N GLY A 188 5.92 19.54 -18.89
CA GLY A 188 6.07 19.69 -17.45
C GLY A 188 5.60 21.07 -16.96
N ASN A 189 6.04 22.15 -17.63
CA ASN A 189 5.63 23.52 -17.30
C ASN A 189 4.11 23.74 -17.40
N ARG A 190 3.44 23.11 -18.37
CA ARG A 190 1.99 23.20 -18.55
C ARG A 190 1.19 22.42 -17.51
N ILE A 191 1.82 21.46 -16.85
CA ILE A 191 1.22 20.67 -15.77
C ILE A 191 1.38 21.34 -14.41
N LEU A 192 2.48 22.10 -14.18
CA LEU A 192 2.78 22.73 -12.89
C LEU A 192 1.63 23.53 -12.24
N PRO A 193 0.76 24.23 -12.98
CA PRO A 193 -0.37 24.93 -12.37
C PRO A 193 -1.26 24.04 -11.49
N ALA A 194 -1.35 22.75 -11.78
CA ALA A 194 -2.15 21.81 -10.99
C ALA A 194 -1.63 21.62 -9.55
N PHE A 195 -0.36 21.91 -9.29
CA PHE A 195 0.26 21.72 -7.97
C PHE A 195 0.04 22.87 -6.98
N HIS A 196 -0.53 23.98 -7.45
CA HIS A 196 -0.86 25.13 -6.59
C HIS A 196 -2.13 24.88 -5.79
N THR A 197 -2.05 24.00 -4.81
CA THR A 197 -3.15 23.60 -3.93
C THR A 197 -2.80 23.89 -2.47
N PRO A 198 -3.81 24.04 -1.57
CA PRO A 198 -3.54 24.25 -0.14
C PRO A 198 -2.90 23.03 0.54
N THR A 199 -3.06 21.84 -0.03
CA THR A 199 -2.67 20.56 0.58
C THR A 199 -1.33 20.03 0.10
N GLY A 200 -0.80 20.57 -1.02
CA GLY A 200 0.33 20.01 -1.75
C GLY A 200 -0.04 18.81 -2.66
N ILE A 201 -1.29 18.38 -2.66
CA ILE A 201 -1.81 17.34 -3.56
C ILE A 201 -2.25 18.02 -4.85
N PRO A 202 -1.79 17.60 -6.04
CA PRO A 202 -2.16 18.25 -7.29
C PRO A 202 -3.65 18.06 -7.61
N TYR A 203 -4.24 19.07 -8.25
CA TYR A 203 -5.54 18.91 -8.88
C TYR A 203 -5.49 17.79 -9.94
N PRO A 204 -6.57 17.02 -10.10
CA PRO A 204 -6.57 15.89 -11.03
C PRO A 204 -6.45 16.29 -12.49
N ARG A 205 -6.87 17.51 -12.89
CA ARG A 205 -6.94 17.92 -14.30
C ARG A 205 -6.31 19.26 -14.55
N VAL A 206 -5.75 19.40 -15.75
CA VAL A 206 -5.16 20.65 -16.28
C VAL A 206 -5.49 20.76 -17.76
N ASN A 207 -5.76 21.98 -18.25
CA ASN A 207 -5.79 22.26 -19.67
C ASN A 207 -4.39 22.71 -20.12
N LEU A 208 -3.80 22.01 -21.09
CA LEU A 208 -2.43 22.22 -21.52
C LEU A 208 -2.16 23.63 -22.09
N ARG A 209 -3.20 24.34 -22.58
CA ARG A 209 -3.10 25.71 -23.09
C ARG A 209 -3.47 26.75 -22.06
N THR A 210 -4.59 26.56 -21.36
CA THR A 210 -5.20 27.58 -20.53
C THR A 210 -4.92 27.43 -19.03
N GLY A 211 -4.23 26.36 -18.63
CA GLY A 211 -3.93 26.07 -17.23
C GLY A 211 -5.02 25.27 -16.53
N ILE A 212 -5.20 25.51 -15.23
CA ILE A 212 -6.18 24.73 -14.47
C ILE A 212 -7.61 25.06 -14.87
N PRO A 213 -8.51 24.07 -14.93
CA PRO A 213 -9.95 24.30 -15.01
C PRO A 213 -10.46 25.08 -13.78
N PHE A 214 -11.76 25.41 -13.76
CA PHE A 214 -12.32 26.14 -12.65
C PHE A 214 -12.37 25.31 -11.37
N TYR A 215 -11.43 25.59 -10.47
CA TYR A 215 -11.40 25.12 -9.08
C TYR A 215 -11.67 26.32 -8.17
N ALA A 216 -12.81 26.37 -7.53
CA ALA A 216 -13.32 27.56 -6.82
C ALA A 216 -12.33 28.09 -5.77
N ASN A 217 -11.66 27.19 -5.07
CA ASN A 217 -10.74 27.53 -3.97
C ASN A 217 -9.26 27.50 -4.36
N SER A 218 -8.94 27.38 -5.64
CA SER A 218 -7.55 27.40 -6.07
C SER A 218 -6.91 28.76 -5.80
N PRO A 219 -5.69 28.80 -5.22
CA PRO A 219 -4.94 30.05 -5.05
C PRO A 219 -4.75 30.81 -6.37
N LEU A 220 -4.61 30.11 -7.50
CA LEU A 220 -4.49 30.73 -8.82
C LEU A 220 -5.79 31.41 -9.30
N ASN A 221 -6.95 31.05 -8.74
CA ASN A 221 -8.24 31.64 -9.08
C ASN A 221 -8.67 32.72 -8.11
N THR A 222 -8.09 32.77 -6.91
CA THR A 222 -8.38 33.79 -5.90
C THR A 222 -7.55 35.06 -6.06
N ASP A 223 -6.45 35.00 -6.85
CA ASP A 223 -5.68 36.17 -7.22
C ASP A 223 -6.39 36.96 -8.33
N ALA A 224 -6.82 38.17 -7.99
CA ALA A 224 -7.55 39.04 -8.92
C ALA A 224 -6.70 39.53 -10.12
N GLU A 225 -5.37 39.51 -9.97
CA GLU A 225 -4.45 40.00 -11.02
C GLU A 225 -3.92 38.87 -11.91
N HIS A 226 -3.80 37.65 -11.38
CA HIS A 226 -3.17 36.51 -12.05
C HIS A 226 -4.03 35.26 -12.15
N GLY A 227 -5.29 35.33 -11.70
CA GLY A 227 -6.23 34.20 -11.76
C GLY A 227 -6.42 33.65 -13.18
N GLN A 228 -6.20 32.35 -13.36
CA GLN A 228 -6.30 31.68 -14.67
C GLN A 228 -7.75 31.38 -15.10
N CYS A 229 -8.65 31.32 -14.14
CA CYS A 229 -10.06 31.08 -14.41
C CYS A 229 -10.89 32.29 -14.00
N GLN A 230 -11.52 32.93 -14.96
CA GLN A 230 -12.45 34.05 -14.67
C GLN A 230 -13.77 33.50 -14.13
N ALA A 231 -14.22 34.04 -12.99
CA ALA A 231 -15.46 33.68 -12.30
C ALA A 231 -16.78 33.90 -13.09
N ALA A 232 -16.71 34.26 -14.35
CA ALA A 232 -17.84 34.60 -15.19
C ALA A 232 -18.45 33.41 -15.92
N SER A 233 -17.90 32.21 -15.82
CA SER A 233 -18.49 31.06 -16.48
C SER A 233 -19.61 30.46 -15.63
N LYS A 234 -20.71 30.11 -16.28
CA LYS A 234 -21.82 29.33 -15.71
C LYS A 234 -21.45 27.83 -15.50
N GLU A 235 -20.18 27.52 -15.62
CA GLU A 235 -19.69 26.13 -15.50
C GLU A 235 -19.61 25.75 -14.02
N SER A 236 -20.02 24.53 -13.74
CA SER A 236 -19.86 23.95 -12.41
C SER A 236 -18.38 23.84 -12.05
N PRO A 237 -18.00 23.97 -10.76
CA PRO A 237 -16.64 23.73 -10.32
C PRO A 237 -16.18 22.32 -10.75
N GLU A 238 -14.90 22.20 -11.10
CA GLU A 238 -14.28 20.93 -11.45
C GLU A 238 -14.20 20.02 -10.21
N ILE A 239 -14.17 18.71 -10.44
CA ILE A 239 -13.97 17.70 -9.38
C ILE A 239 -12.55 17.84 -8.83
N THR A 240 -12.43 17.95 -7.51
CA THR A 240 -11.14 18.08 -6.79
C THR A 240 -10.56 16.74 -6.33
N GLU A 241 -11.33 15.67 -6.47
CA GLU A 241 -10.89 14.33 -6.10
C GLU A 241 -9.83 13.79 -7.07
N THR A 242 -8.72 13.37 -6.50
CA THR A 242 -7.66 12.59 -7.15
C THR A 242 -7.47 11.26 -6.40
N CYS A 243 -6.51 10.44 -6.81
CA CYS A 243 -6.19 9.18 -6.12
C CYS A 243 -4.75 9.17 -5.62
N SER A 244 -4.45 8.24 -4.70
CA SER A 244 -3.09 8.09 -4.17
C SER A 244 -2.06 7.79 -5.25
N ALA A 245 -2.40 6.93 -6.21
CA ALA A 245 -1.59 6.68 -7.40
C ALA A 245 -1.39 7.96 -8.20
N GLY A 246 -2.50 8.67 -8.49
CA GLY A 246 -2.48 9.88 -9.32
C GLY A 246 -1.65 11.03 -8.77
N ALA A 247 -1.61 11.21 -7.46
CA ALA A 247 -0.81 12.26 -6.82
C ALA A 247 0.59 11.78 -6.42
N GLY A 248 0.75 10.50 -6.08
CA GLY A 248 2.00 9.94 -5.57
C GLY A 248 2.94 9.41 -6.65
N SER A 249 2.44 9.11 -7.85
CA SER A 249 3.24 8.47 -8.91
C SER A 249 3.75 9.48 -9.94
N LEU A 250 4.42 10.53 -9.48
CA LEU A 250 4.96 11.61 -10.31
C LEU A 250 6.47 11.83 -10.07
N VAL A 251 7.02 11.21 -9.03
CA VAL A 251 8.40 11.47 -8.55
C VAL A 251 9.43 11.05 -9.59
N LEU A 252 9.26 9.91 -10.26
CA LEU A 252 10.25 9.36 -11.19
C LEU A 252 10.44 10.28 -12.40
N GLU A 253 9.37 10.66 -13.07
CA GLU A 253 9.38 11.52 -14.25
C GLU A 253 9.82 12.94 -13.90
N PHE A 254 9.27 13.51 -12.83
CA PHE A 254 9.58 14.87 -12.43
C PHE A 254 11.01 15.00 -11.90
N SER A 255 11.52 14.02 -11.17
CA SER A 255 12.93 14.02 -10.76
C SER A 255 13.86 13.86 -11.97
N THR A 256 13.52 12.98 -12.91
CA THR A 256 14.28 12.80 -14.14
C THR A 256 14.31 14.10 -14.96
N LEU A 257 13.15 14.74 -15.13
CA LEU A 257 13.06 16.02 -15.84
C LEU A 257 13.92 17.10 -15.17
N SER A 258 13.80 17.26 -13.84
CA SER A 258 14.61 18.23 -13.08
C SER A 258 16.10 17.98 -13.24
N ARG A 259 16.54 16.74 -13.13
CA ARG A 259 17.98 16.40 -13.20
C ARG A 259 18.55 16.56 -14.61
N LEU A 260 17.77 16.29 -15.64
CA LEU A 260 18.20 16.47 -17.04
C LEU A 260 18.17 17.93 -17.49
N THR A 261 17.23 18.75 -17.01
CA THR A 261 17.11 20.17 -17.39
C THR A 261 17.89 21.08 -16.47
N GLY A 262 18.20 20.67 -15.23
CA GLY A 262 18.79 21.49 -14.20
C GLY A 262 17.78 22.39 -13.46
N ASP A 263 16.50 22.31 -13.77
CA ASP A 263 15.43 23.04 -13.08
C ASP A 263 14.86 22.20 -11.92
N PRO A 264 15.06 22.58 -10.64
CA PRO A 264 14.67 21.77 -9.51
C PRO A 264 13.15 21.78 -9.23
N ILE A 265 12.38 22.60 -9.94
CA ILE A 265 10.97 22.83 -9.61
C ILE A 265 10.12 21.57 -9.73
N PHE A 266 10.37 20.75 -10.75
CA PHE A 266 9.59 19.54 -11.02
C PHE A 266 9.81 18.49 -9.92
N GLU A 267 11.08 18.19 -9.58
CA GLU A 267 11.41 17.25 -8.51
C GLU A 267 10.78 17.68 -7.19
N LYS A 268 10.84 18.96 -6.86
CA LYS A 268 10.26 19.53 -5.66
C LYS A 268 8.74 19.30 -5.59
N PHE A 269 8.00 19.54 -6.67
CA PHE A 269 6.56 19.34 -6.69
C PHE A 269 6.18 17.86 -6.70
N GLY A 270 6.90 17.02 -7.44
CA GLY A 270 6.67 15.58 -7.45
C GLY A 270 6.85 14.95 -6.06
N LYS A 271 7.97 15.26 -5.39
CA LYS A 271 8.23 14.82 -4.01
C LYS A 271 7.20 15.36 -3.03
N ALA A 272 6.86 16.65 -3.11
CA ALA A 272 5.85 17.25 -2.23
C ALA A 272 4.49 16.56 -2.34
N ALA A 273 4.05 16.22 -3.54
CA ALA A 273 2.80 15.50 -3.75
C ALA A 273 2.83 14.09 -3.15
N PHE A 274 3.91 13.34 -3.35
CA PHE A 274 4.11 12.03 -2.74
C PHE A 274 4.02 12.09 -1.20
N TRP A 275 4.75 13.02 -0.59
CA TRP A 275 4.76 13.18 0.86
C TRP A 275 3.43 13.72 1.40
N ALA A 276 2.71 14.51 0.61
CA ALA A 276 1.37 14.96 0.99
C ALA A 276 0.39 13.78 1.12
N ILE A 277 0.48 12.77 0.27
CA ILE A 277 -0.29 11.53 0.39
C ILE A 277 0.16 10.72 1.61
N TRP A 278 1.47 10.41 1.70
CA TRP A 278 1.99 9.55 2.75
C TRP A 278 1.77 10.09 4.16
N SER A 279 1.90 11.40 4.35
CA SER A 279 1.67 12.04 5.65
C SER A 279 0.21 11.93 6.14
N ARG A 280 -0.73 11.58 5.27
CA ARG A 280 -2.16 11.41 5.57
C ARG A 280 -2.58 9.96 5.78
N ARG A 281 -1.62 9.02 5.82
CA ARG A 281 -1.94 7.61 6.12
C ARG A 281 -2.69 7.48 7.44
N SER A 282 -3.54 6.46 7.53
CA SER A 282 -4.29 6.16 8.75
C SER A 282 -3.38 5.70 9.89
N SER A 283 -3.93 5.61 11.09
CA SER A 283 -3.23 5.02 12.25
C SER A 283 -2.83 3.56 12.05
N SER A 284 -3.47 2.86 11.10
CA SER A 284 -3.11 1.50 10.67
C SER A 284 -1.96 1.47 9.65
N GLY A 285 -1.35 2.62 9.30
CA GLY A 285 -0.30 2.72 8.29
C GLY A 285 -0.79 2.59 6.84
N LEU A 286 -2.10 2.61 6.61
CA LEU A 286 -2.71 2.44 5.29
C LEU A 286 -3.04 3.81 4.65
N ILE A 287 -2.96 3.88 3.32
CA ILE A 287 -3.41 5.01 2.51
C ILE A 287 -4.71 4.65 1.79
N GLY A 288 -5.58 5.65 1.54
CA GLY A 288 -6.84 5.46 0.82
C GLY A 288 -6.67 5.50 -0.70
N SER A 289 -7.70 5.14 -1.45
CA SER A 289 -7.68 5.24 -2.91
C SER A 289 -7.97 6.67 -3.39
N GLY A 290 -9.08 7.26 -2.97
CA GLY A 290 -9.49 8.60 -3.36
C GLY A 290 -9.21 9.64 -2.29
N ILE A 291 -8.71 10.81 -2.69
CA ILE A 291 -8.40 11.93 -1.80
C ILE A 291 -8.79 13.26 -2.46
N ASP A 292 -9.32 14.16 -1.68
CA ASP A 292 -9.67 15.50 -2.13
C ASP A 292 -8.44 16.42 -2.09
N ALA A 293 -8.08 17.02 -3.22
CA ALA A 293 -6.90 17.85 -3.37
C ALA A 293 -6.97 19.17 -2.59
N GLU A 294 -8.16 19.71 -2.33
CA GLU A 294 -8.32 20.97 -1.59
C GLU A 294 -8.29 20.76 -0.08
N THR A 295 -8.95 19.72 0.41
CA THR A 295 -9.11 19.46 1.84
C THR A 295 -8.09 18.47 2.38
N GLY A 296 -7.54 17.61 1.53
CA GLY A 296 -6.66 16.51 1.92
C GLY A 296 -7.36 15.39 2.67
N HIS A 297 -8.69 15.33 2.63
CA HIS A 297 -9.45 14.26 3.26
C HIS A 297 -9.62 13.07 2.30
N TRP A 298 -9.56 11.87 2.86
CA TRP A 298 -9.90 10.66 2.12
C TRP A 298 -11.37 10.64 1.76
N VAL A 299 -11.67 10.47 0.49
CA VAL A 299 -13.05 10.46 -0.02
C VAL A 299 -13.67 9.08 0.19
N SER A 300 -12.88 8.04 0.07
CA SER A 300 -13.31 6.66 0.25
C SER A 300 -12.65 6.00 1.47
N PRO A 301 -13.39 5.24 2.29
CA PRO A 301 -12.83 4.48 3.39
C PRO A 301 -12.17 3.16 2.94
N TYR A 302 -12.05 2.89 1.65
CA TYR A 302 -11.45 1.66 1.13
C TYR A 302 -9.97 1.82 0.88
N THR A 303 -9.26 0.71 1.06
CA THR A 303 -7.86 0.56 0.66
C THR A 303 -7.58 -0.87 0.22
N GLY A 304 -6.53 -1.02 -0.59
CA GLY A 304 -6.08 -2.29 -1.15
C GLY A 304 -4.69 -2.13 -1.77
N ILE A 305 -4.39 -2.93 -2.79
CA ILE A 305 -3.14 -2.84 -3.55
C ILE A 305 -3.37 -2.55 -5.05
N GLY A 306 -4.62 -2.39 -5.48
CA GLY A 306 -4.96 -2.23 -6.89
C GLY A 306 -5.34 -0.81 -7.25
N ALA A 307 -6.31 -0.68 -8.15
CA ALA A 307 -6.71 0.57 -8.80
C ALA A 307 -6.80 1.78 -7.87
N GLY A 308 -6.08 2.85 -8.22
CA GLY A 308 -6.05 4.13 -7.52
C GLY A 308 -5.05 4.21 -6.35
N ILE A 309 -4.36 3.10 -6.02
CA ILE A 309 -3.33 3.06 -4.97
C ILE A 309 -2.03 2.46 -5.50
N ASP A 310 -2.13 1.55 -6.44
CA ASP A 310 -1.12 0.66 -7.02
C ASP A 310 0.26 1.31 -7.18
N SER A 311 0.39 2.21 -8.12
CA SER A 311 1.66 2.84 -8.47
C SER A 311 2.25 3.75 -7.38
N PHE A 312 1.48 4.13 -6.34
CA PHE A 312 2.07 4.78 -5.17
C PHE A 312 3.13 3.88 -4.51
N PHE A 313 2.83 2.60 -4.36
CA PHE A 313 3.77 1.64 -3.77
C PHE A 313 4.98 1.38 -4.67
N GLU A 314 4.75 1.35 -5.99
CA GLU A 314 5.84 1.25 -6.95
C GLU A 314 6.81 2.43 -6.81
N TYR A 315 6.26 3.64 -6.79
CA TYR A 315 7.05 4.87 -6.73
C TYR A 315 7.75 5.05 -5.40
N ALA A 316 7.22 4.52 -4.30
CA ALA A 316 7.94 4.43 -3.05
C ALA A 316 9.26 3.67 -3.20
N PHE A 317 9.22 2.46 -3.77
CA PHE A 317 10.43 1.65 -3.93
C PHE A 317 11.30 2.09 -5.11
N LYS A 318 10.69 2.35 -6.28
CA LYS A 318 11.40 2.73 -7.50
C LYS A 318 12.11 4.08 -7.36
N SER A 319 11.58 5.03 -6.56
CA SER A 319 12.26 6.30 -6.26
C SER A 319 13.52 6.09 -5.44
N HIS A 320 13.52 5.19 -4.45
CA HIS A 320 14.74 4.81 -3.75
C HIS A 320 15.82 4.35 -4.73
N ILE A 321 15.48 3.47 -5.68
CA ILE A 321 16.45 2.95 -6.65
C ILE A 321 16.94 4.06 -7.60
N LEU A 322 16.02 4.81 -8.24
CA LEU A 322 16.40 5.79 -9.26
C LEU A 322 17.21 6.95 -8.68
N LEU A 323 16.90 7.39 -7.47
CA LEU A 323 17.57 8.51 -6.80
C LEU A 323 18.85 8.09 -6.07
N SER A 324 19.12 6.80 -5.92
CA SER A 324 20.33 6.29 -5.26
C SER A 324 21.62 6.79 -5.92
N GLY A 325 22.51 7.33 -5.12
CA GLY A 325 23.79 7.89 -5.56
C GLY A 325 23.70 9.30 -6.16
N LEU A 326 22.53 9.92 -6.14
CA LEU A 326 22.36 11.33 -6.50
C LEU A 326 22.59 12.24 -5.28
N PRO A 327 23.04 13.49 -5.48
CA PRO A 327 23.08 14.48 -4.41
C PRO A 327 21.67 14.84 -3.94
N PHE A 328 21.49 14.91 -2.63
CA PHE A 328 20.27 15.40 -1.96
C PHE A 328 20.65 16.40 -0.86
N ASP A 329 19.71 17.25 -0.42
CA ASP A 329 19.94 18.20 0.67
C ASP A 329 19.69 17.51 2.02
N PRO A 330 20.73 17.29 2.85
CA PRO A 330 20.57 16.63 4.16
C PRO A 330 19.81 17.50 5.18
N ASN A 331 19.57 18.79 4.89
CA ASN A 331 18.79 19.68 5.75
C ASN A 331 17.31 19.75 5.36
N GLU A 332 16.97 19.21 4.23
CA GLU A 332 15.59 19.13 3.75
C GLU A 332 15.01 17.79 4.21
N ASP A 333 13.99 17.82 5.08
CA ASP A 333 13.32 16.62 5.57
C ASP A 333 12.73 15.83 4.39
N ARG A 334 12.98 14.51 4.36
CA ARG A 334 12.39 13.57 3.39
C ARG A 334 12.87 13.79 1.95
N ASP A 335 14.10 14.20 1.76
CA ASP A 335 14.71 14.35 0.43
C ASP A 335 15.59 13.14 0.04
N SER A 336 15.97 12.30 0.99
CA SER A 336 16.87 11.18 0.76
C SER A 336 16.20 9.98 0.07
N PRO A 337 16.95 9.19 -0.71
CA PRO A 337 16.45 7.93 -1.25
C PRO A 337 16.02 6.94 -0.16
N GLU A 338 16.66 6.97 1.01
CA GLU A 338 16.37 6.12 2.16
C GLU A 338 14.99 6.40 2.76
N ASP A 339 14.52 7.65 2.71
CA ASP A 339 13.17 8.01 3.16
C ASP A 339 12.08 7.30 2.32
N PHE A 340 12.29 7.18 1.01
CA PHE A 340 11.38 6.44 0.13
C PHE A 340 11.42 4.92 0.42
N LEU A 341 12.59 4.37 0.71
CA LEU A 341 12.70 2.97 1.14
C LEU A 341 11.95 2.71 2.45
N GLN A 342 12.06 3.64 3.40
CA GLN A 342 11.31 3.55 4.67
C GLN A 342 9.79 3.55 4.41
N VAL A 343 9.30 4.39 3.49
CA VAL A 343 7.87 4.36 3.08
C VAL A 343 7.48 2.99 2.56
N TRP A 344 8.30 2.38 1.70
CA TRP A 344 8.04 1.03 1.19
C TRP A 344 7.93 0.01 2.33
N HIS A 345 8.88 -0.01 3.25
CA HIS A 345 8.86 -0.95 4.37
C HIS A 345 7.63 -0.76 5.27
N GLU A 346 7.29 0.47 5.61
CA GLU A 346 6.10 0.77 6.42
C GLU A 346 4.80 0.39 5.68
N ALA A 347 4.71 0.72 4.39
CA ALA A 347 3.55 0.39 3.57
C ALA A 347 3.39 -1.13 3.39
N HIS A 348 4.48 -1.84 3.06
CA HIS A 348 4.47 -3.30 2.92
C HIS A 348 4.09 -3.99 4.23
N ALA A 349 4.63 -3.54 5.37
CA ALA A 349 4.23 -4.05 6.68
C ALA A 349 2.73 -3.84 6.96
N GLY A 350 2.19 -2.66 6.62
CA GLY A 350 0.75 -2.38 6.71
C GLY A 350 -0.10 -3.27 5.81
N ILE A 351 0.34 -3.48 4.57
CA ILE A 351 -0.31 -4.38 3.60
C ILE A 351 -0.32 -5.82 4.13
N LYS A 352 0.82 -6.33 4.61
CA LYS A 352 0.94 -7.67 5.19
C LYS A 352 0.03 -7.86 6.39
N ARG A 353 -0.08 -6.84 7.23
CA ARG A 353 -0.89 -6.91 8.44
C ARG A 353 -2.39 -6.90 8.16
N HIS A 354 -2.86 -6.03 7.28
CA HIS A 354 -4.28 -5.73 7.15
C HIS A 354 -4.93 -6.26 5.86
N ILE A 355 -4.22 -6.24 4.74
CA ILE A 355 -4.75 -6.54 3.41
C ILE A 355 -4.45 -7.97 2.97
N TYR A 356 -3.26 -8.47 3.28
CA TYR A 356 -2.82 -9.81 2.91
C TYR A 356 -3.59 -10.90 3.63
N ARG A 357 -4.01 -11.90 2.89
CA ARG A 357 -4.62 -13.14 3.37
C ARG A 357 -3.65 -14.29 3.11
N GLY A 358 -2.94 -14.66 4.17
CA GLY A 358 -1.86 -15.64 4.09
C GLY A 358 -2.32 -17.09 3.92
N PRO A 359 -1.42 -18.05 4.17
CA PRO A 359 -1.62 -19.47 3.84
C PRO A 359 -2.74 -20.15 4.63
N MET A 360 -3.32 -19.51 5.64
CA MET A 360 -4.52 -19.98 6.34
C MET A 360 -5.79 -19.87 5.48
N HIS A 361 -5.73 -19.17 4.35
CA HIS A 361 -6.73 -19.16 3.29
C HIS A 361 -6.35 -20.20 2.24
N GLN A 362 -7.28 -20.55 1.38
CA GLN A 362 -7.06 -21.59 0.36
C GLN A 362 -5.79 -21.35 -0.46
N HIS A 363 -5.53 -20.07 -0.79
CA HIS A 363 -4.28 -19.60 -1.37
C HIS A 363 -4.03 -18.16 -0.90
N PRO A 364 -2.77 -17.73 -0.68
CA PRO A 364 -2.46 -16.34 -0.34
C PRO A 364 -2.95 -15.37 -1.41
N HIS A 365 -3.58 -14.30 -0.97
CA HIS A 365 -4.11 -13.24 -1.85
C HIS A 365 -4.35 -11.95 -1.06
N TYR A 366 -4.69 -10.88 -1.75
CA TYR A 366 -4.99 -9.57 -1.17
C TYR A 366 -6.47 -9.23 -1.38
N ILE A 367 -7.04 -8.51 -0.41
CA ILE A 367 -8.44 -8.09 -0.44
C ILE A 367 -8.57 -6.60 -0.13
N GLN A 368 -9.76 -6.05 -0.31
CA GLN A 368 -10.04 -4.67 0.07
C GLN A 368 -10.44 -4.58 1.55
N VAL A 369 -9.89 -3.60 2.25
CA VAL A 369 -10.15 -3.37 3.68
C VAL A 369 -10.56 -1.93 3.95
N ASP A 370 -11.09 -1.69 5.14
CA ASP A 370 -11.37 -0.35 5.64
C ASP A 370 -10.05 0.36 5.99
N LEU A 371 -9.91 1.59 5.50
CA LEU A 371 -8.71 2.40 5.65
C LEU A 371 -8.30 2.63 7.11
N TYR A 372 -9.27 2.82 7.99
CA TYR A 372 -9.01 3.20 9.38
C TYR A 372 -8.92 2.01 10.33
N THR A 373 -9.69 0.98 10.05
CA THR A 373 -9.82 -0.18 10.95
C THR A 373 -9.12 -1.44 10.44
N GLY A 374 -8.78 -1.49 9.14
CA GLY A 374 -8.28 -2.70 8.49
C GLY A 374 -9.33 -3.83 8.41
N ALA A 375 -10.60 -3.55 8.70
CA ALA A 375 -11.69 -4.51 8.59
C ALA A 375 -11.95 -4.88 7.13
N MET A 376 -12.25 -6.15 6.86
CA MET A 376 -12.60 -6.61 5.51
C MET A 376 -13.83 -5.86 4.99
N ARG A 377 -13.71 -5.31 3.78
CA ARG A 377 -14.79 -4.58 3.10
C ARG A 377 -15.26 -5.30 1.85
N ALA A 378 -14.33 -5.80 1.04
CA ALA A 378 -14.69 -6.50 -0.18
C ALA A 378 -13.65 -7.59 -0.52
N PHE A 379 -14.07 -8.56 -1.32
CA PHE A 379 -13.33 -9.77 -1.63
C PHE A 379 -12.90 -9.83 -3.10
N TRP A 380 -12.76 -8.72 -3.77
CA TRP A 380 -12.33 -8.71 -5.17
C TRP A 380 -10.82 -8.59 -5.30
N VAL A 381 -10.35 -9.15 -6.40
CA VAL A 381 -9.02 -8.98 -6.97
C VAL A 381 -9.21 -8.28 -8.30
N ASP A 382 -8.54 -7.15 -8.54
CA ASP A 382 -8.57 -6.43 -9.81
C ASP A 382 -7.37 -6.77 -10.70
N SER A 383 -7.50 -6.52 -12.00
CA SER A 383 -6.43 -6.83 -12.97
C SER A 383 -5.18 -5.99 -12.73
N LEU A 384 -5.33 -4.73 -12.31
CA LEU A 384 -4.22 -3.85 -12.00
C LEU A 384 -3.34 -4.41 -10.88
N SER A 385 -3.94 -5.04 -9.87
CA SER A 385 -3.18 -5.62 -8.74
C SER A 385 -2.17 -6.72 -9.16
N ALA A 386 -2.21 -7.17 -10.43
CA ALA A 386 -1.23 -8.09 -10.99
C ALA A 386 0.18 -7.49 -11.16
N TYR A 387 0.38 -6.16 -10.99
CA TYR A 387 1.70 -5.53 -10.92
C TYR A 387 2.46 -5.91 -9.66
N TYR A 388 1.73 -6.18 -8.57
CA TYR A 388 2.31 -6.31 -7.23
C TYR A 388 3.33 -7.45 -7.09
N PRO A 389 3.16 -8.63 -7.69
CA PRO A 389 4.20 -9.65 -7.73
C PRO A 389 5.52 -9.17 -8.39
N GLY A 390 5.43 -8.32 -9.41
CA GLY A 390 6.59 -7.69 -10.04
C GLY A 390 7.31 -6.74 -9.07
N LEU A 391 6.57 -5.90 -8.36
CA LEU A 391 7.11 -5.01 -7.36
C LEU A 391 7.74 -5.78 -6.18
N LEU A 392 7.06 -6.80 -5.66
CA LEU A 392 7.60 -7.68 -4.62
C LEU A 392 8.92 -8.33 -5.06
N THR A 393 8.99 -8.82 -6.30
CA THR A 393 10.22 -9.38 -6.86
C THR A 393 11.33 -8.35 -6.91
N PHE A 394 11.02 -7.13 -7.35
CA PHE A 394 11.99 -6.04 -7.43
C PHE A 394 12.49 -5.61 -6.05
N ALA A 395 11.62 -5.68 -5.03
CA ALA A 395 11.95 -5.40 -3.63
C ALA A 395 12.64 -6.57 -2.88
N GLY A 396 12.75 -7.76 -3.50
CA GLY A 396 13.40 -8.93 -2.92
C GLY A 396 12.45 -9.90 -2.18
N GLU A 397 11.15 -9.60 -2.11
CA GLU A 397 10.12 -10.44 -1.47
C GLU A 397 9.65 -11.57 -2.41
N LEU A 398 10.61 -12.41 -2.85
CA LEU A 398 10.43 -13.33 -3.97
C LEU A 398 9.41 -14.44 -3.69
N ASP A 399 9.38 -15.00 -2.48
CA ASP A 399 8.45 -16.08 -2.13
C ASP A 399 7.00 -15.57 -2.20
N GLU A 400 6.73 -14.39 -1.67
CA GLU A 400 5.42 -13.74 -1.71
C GLU A 400 5.01 -13.39 -3.15
N ALA A 401 5.97 -12.93 -3.96
CA ALA A 401 5.76 -12.63 -5.37
C ALA A 401 5.33 -13.88 -6.15
N ILE A 402 6.02 -14.99 -5.96
CA ILE A 402 5.72 -16.27 -6.63
C ILE A 402 4.32 -16.77 -6.23
N GLU A 403 4.01 -16.79 -4.94
CA GLU A 403 2.70 -17.22 -4.45
C GLU A 403 1.57 -16.35 -5.03
N THR A 404 1.75 -15.03 -5.01
CA THR A 404 0.71 -14.11 -5.50
C THR A 404 0.52 -14.22 -7.01
N HIS A 405 1.60 -14.36 -7.78
CA HIS A 405 1.57 -14.49 -9.23
C HIS A 405 0.80 -15.74 -9.68
N LEU A 406 0.84 -16.83 -8.93
CA LEU A 406 0.11 -18.06 -9.25
C LEU A 406 -1.41 -17.85 -9.34
N LEU A 407 -1.99 -16.97 -8.51
CA LEU A 407 -3.42 -16.66 -8.60
C LEU A 407 -3.76 -15.97 -9.92
N TYR A 408 -2.96 -14.99 -10.34
CA TYR A 408 -3.17 -14.30 -11.63
C TYR A 408 -2.97 -15.24 -12.81
N THR A 409 -1.96 -16.12 -12.74
CA THR A 409 -1.77 -17.20 -13.75
C THR A 409 -3.00 -18.09 -13.83
N ALA A 410 -3.58 -18.48 -12.69
CA ALA A 410 -4.78 -19.29 -12.65
C ALA A 410 -6.00 -18.56 -13.24
N LEU A 411 -6.17 -17.28 -12.93
CA LEU A 411 -7.24 -16.47 -13.49
C LEU A 411 -7.08 -16.26 -15.00
N TRP A 412 -5.85 -15.99 -15.47
CA TRP A 412 -5.57 -15.87 -16.89
C TRP A 412 -5.93 -17.17 -17.62
N THR A 413 -5.54 -18.31 -17.09
CA THR A 413 -5.87 -19.60 -17.73
C THR A 413 -7.36 -19.85 -17.77
N ARG A 414 -8.09 -19.48 -16.74
CA ARG A 414 -9.55 -19.64 -16.69
C ARG A 414 -10.25 -18.83 -17.79
N TYR A 415 -9.80 -17.59 -18.00
CA TYR A 415 -10.50 -16.62 -18.85
C TYR A 415 -9.72 -16.24 -20.10
N SER A 416 -8.46 -16.71 -20.27
CA SER A 416 -7.53 -16.32 -21.35
C SER A 416 -7.30 -14.81 -21.45
N ALA A 417 -7.50 -14.10 -20.37
CA ALA A 417 -7.20 -12.70 -20.07
C ALA A 417 -7.61 -12.43 -18.62
N LEU A 418 -7.07 -11.41 -17.97
CA LEU A 418 -7.55 -11.02 -16.64
C LEU A 418 -8.80 -10.15 -16.76
N PRO A 419 -9.93 -10.53 -16.13
CA PRO A 419 -11.06 -9.61 -16.03
C PRO A 419 -10.69 -8.41 -15.17
N GLU A 420 -11.30 -7.28 -15.41
CA GLU A 420 -11.03 -6.06 -14.63
C GLU A 420 -11.20 -6.28 -13.12
N ARG A 421 -12.20 -7.09 -12.73
CA ARG A 421 -12.39 -7.44 -11.33
C ARG A 421 -13.03 -8.82 -11.16
N TRP A 422 -12.44 -9.61 -10.27
CA TRP A 422 -12.88 -10.96 -9.92
C TRP A 422 -13.04 -11.11 -8.41
N SER A 423 -14.10 -11.81 -7.97
CA SER A 423 -14.42 -11.97 -6.55
C SER A 423 -13.92 -13.32 -6.01
N THR A 424 -13.10 -13.29 -4.98
CA THR A 424 -12.65 -14.48 -4.26
C THR A 424 -13.80 -15.15 -3.50
N ALA A 425 -14.80 -14.39 -3.07
CA ALA A 425 -15.95 -14.92 -2.33
C ALA A 425 -16.90 -15.73 -3.23
N THR A 426 -17.24 -15.17 -4.38
CA THR A 426 -18.17 -15.83 -5.32
C THR A 426 -17.47 -16.74 -6.32
N GLY A 427 -16.19 -16.50 -6.58
CA GLY A 427 -15.40 -17.16 -7.61
C GLY A 427 -15.81 -16.79 -9.03
N ASN A 428 -16.47 -15.63 -9.20
CA ASN A 428 -16.94 -15.12 -10.47
C ASN A 428 -16.44 -13.69 -10.72
N ILE A 429 -16.52 -13.26 -11.97
CA ILE A 429 -16.26 -11.89 -12.37
C ILE A 429 -17.33 -10.99 -11.75
N GLU A 430 -16.92 -9.85 -11.20
CA GLU A 430 -17.84 -8.83 -10.69
C GLU A 430 -18.70 -8.26 -11.83
N MET A 431 -19.97 -7.98 -11.52
CA MET A 431 -20.91 -7.51 -12.52
C MET A 431 -20.45 -6.20 -13.18
N GLY A 432 -20.40 -6.18 -14.51
CA GLY A 432 -19.97 -5.02 -15.29
C GLY A 432 -18.45 -4.87 -15.47
N LEU A 433 -17.62 -5.63 -14.75
CA LEU A 433 -16.16 -5.48 -14.73
C LEU A 433 -15.44 -6.67 -15.38
N ARG A 434 -15.89 -7.04 -16.58
CA ARG A 434 -15.51 -8.25 -17.33
C ARG A 434 -14.58 -8.01 -18.52
N TRP A 435 -14.19 -6.77 -18.72
CA TRP A 435 -13.35 -6.38 -19.85
C TRP A 435 -11.86 -6.55 -19.56
N TRP A 436 -11.06 -6.58 -20.63
CA TRP A 436 -9.60 -6.52 -20.61
C TRP A 436 -9.12 -5.66 -21.77
N GLY A 437 -8.48 -4.54 -21.50
CA GLY A 437 -8.05 -3.55 -22.49
C GLY A 437 -6.64 -3.77 -23.05
N GLY A 438 -6.02 -4.93 -22.80
CA GLY A 438 -4.63 -5.15 -23.20
C GLY A 438 -3.62 -4.86 -22.09
N ARG A 439 -4.02 -4.87 -20.85
CA ARG A 439 -3.24 -4.50 -19.65
C ARG A 439 -1.96 -5.34 -19.48
N PRO A 440 -0.82 -4.71 -19.10
CA PRO A 440 0.50 -5.33 -19.04
C PRO A 440 0.84 -6.01 -17.71
N GLU A 441 0.22 -5.67 -16.59
CA GLU A 441 0.69 -5.90 -15.23
C GLU A 441 0.99 -7.37 -14.92
N PHE A 442 0.20 -8.29 -15.47
CA PHE A 442 0.45 -9.72 -15.33
C PHE A 442 1.72 -10.16 -16.06
N ILE A 443 1.93 -9.63 -17.25
CA ILE A 443 3.09 -9.96 -18.11
C ILE A 443 4.35 -9.27 -17.55
N GLU A 444 4.22 -8.04 -17.08
CA GLU A 444 5.26 -7.32 -16.35
C GLU A 444 5.76 -8.14 -15.16
N SER A 445 4.86 -8.57 -14.27
CA SER A 445 5.20 -9.41 -13.12
C SER A 445 5.85 -10.74 -13.55
N THR A 446 5.38 -11.35 -14.62
CA THR A 446 5.97 -12.57 -15.20
C THR A 446 7.41 -12.34 -15.62
N TRP A 447 7.69 -11.20 -16.28
CA TRP A 447 9.04 -10.82 -16.68
C TRP A 447 9.96 -10.58 -15.48
N TYR A 448 9.50 -9.81 -14.44
CA TYR A 448 10.29 -9.56 -13.25
C TYR A 448 10.67 -10.86 -12.53
N ILE A 449 9.71 -11.77 -12.32
CA ILE A 449 9.98 -13.04 -11.64
C ILE A 449 10.91 -13.92 -12.48
N TYR A 450 10.72 -13.99 -13.80
CA TYR A 450 11.64 -14.71 -14.67
C TYR A 450 13.06 -14.14 -14.61
N ARG A 451 13.19 -12.81 -14.64
CA ARG A 451 14.49 -12.14 -14.55
C ARG A 451 15.21 -12.48 -13.25
N ALA A 452 14.50 -12.54 -12.13
CA ALA A 452 15.04 -12.86 -10.81
C ALA A 452 15.36 -14.36 -10.65
N THR A 453 14.48 -15.24 -11.09
CA THR A 453 14.57 -16.69 -10.82
C THR A 453 15.20 -17.50 -11.94
N LYS A 454 15.11 -17.00 -13.17
CA LYS A 454 15.41 -17.76 -14.40
C LYS A 454 14.64 -19.09 -14.52
N ASP A 455 13.52 -19.23 -13.82
CA ASP A 455 12.66 -20.41 -13.88
C ASP A 455 11.91 -20.44 -15.22
N PRO A 456 12.13 -21.46 -16.09
CA PRO A 456 11.47 -21.58 -17.38
C PRO A 456 9.94 -21.64 -17.32
N TRP A 457 9.36 -21.89 -16.17
CA TRP A 457 7.91 -21.79 -15.93
C TRP A 457 7.34 -20.48 -16.46
N TYR A 458 7.98 -19.34 -16.12
CA TYR A 458 7.51 -18.01 -16.50
C TYR A 458 7.59 -17.74 -18.00
N LEU A 459 8.53 -18.39 -18.69
CA LEU A 459 8.56 -18.36 -20.16
C LEU A 459 7.33 -19.05 -20.77
N HIS A 460 6.87 -20.16 -20.17
CA HIS A 460 5.65 -20.83 -20.60
C HIS A 460 4.40 -20.04 -20.25
N VAL A 461 4.38 -19.31 -19.11
CA VAL A 461 3.31 -18.35 -18.77
C VAL A 461 3.24 -17.24 -19.82
N GLY A 462 4.38 -16.69 -20.23
CA GLY A 462 4.46 -15.70 -21.29
C GLY A 462 4.00 -16.24 -22.65
N GLU A 463 4.39 -17.48 -23.00
CA GLU A 463 3.90 -18.14 -24.20
C GLU A 463 2.37 -18.29 -24.20
N MET A 464 1.78 -18.73 -23.07
CA MET A 464 0.32 -18.82 -22.90
C MET A 464 -0.34 -17.46 -23.15
N ALA A 465 0.15 -16.39 -22.52
CA ALA A 465 -0.39 -15.05 -22.69
C ALA A 465 -0.29 -14.58 -24.16
N LEU A 466 0.87 -14.78 -24.79
CA LEU A 466 1.12 -14.43 -26.19
C LEU A 466 0.12 -15.16 -27.13
N ARG A 467 -0.05 -16.47 -26.95
CA ARG A 467 -0.99 -17.28 -27.76
C ARG A 467 -2.44 -16.80 -27.59
N ASP A 468 -2.84 -16.49 -26.34
CA ASP A 468 -4.19 -16.02 -26.06
C ASP A 468 -4.46 -14.63 -26.64
N ILE A 469 -3.52 -13.71 -26.57
CA ILE A 469 -3.61 -12.39 -27.19
C ILE A 469 -3.76 -12.51 -28.70
N LYS A 470 -2.88 -13.27 -29.35
CA LYS A 470 -2.95 -13.51 -30.81
C LYS A 470 -4.30 -14.08 -31.23
N ARG A 471 -4.80 -15.06 -30.47
CA ARG A 471 -6.04 -15.75 -30.80
C ARG A 471 -7.27 -14.86 -30.63
N ARG A 472 -7.30 -14.03 -29.55
CA ARG A 472 -8.54 -13.37 -29.13
C ARG A 472 -8.61 -11.89 -29.51
N CYS A 473 -7.47 -11.24 -29.61
CA CYS A 473 -7.41 -9.78 -29.76
C CYS A 473 -7.08 -9.33 -31.20
N TRP A 474 -6.65 -10.24 -32.04
CA TRP A 474 -6.28 -9.92 -33.42
C TRP A 474 -7.45 -9.34 -34.23
N THR A 475 -7.19 -8.29 -34.98
CA THR A 475 -8.05 -7.75 -36.05
C THR A 475 -7.23 -7.43 -37.28
N SER A 476 -7.86 -7.15 -38.41
CA SER A 476 -7.14 -6.75 -39.63
C SER A 476 -6.40 -5.42 -39.47
N CYS A 477 -6.81 -4.55 -38.52
CA CYS A 477 -6.21 -3.24 -38.28
C CYS A 477 -5.56 -3.10 -36.89
N GLY A 478 -4.90 -4.16 -36.40
CA GLY A 478 -4.21 -4.12 -35.11
C GLY A 478 -4.87 -5.01 -34.05
N TRP A 479 -4.87 -4.59 -32.79
CA TRP A 479 -5.26 -5.40 -31.64
C TRP A 479 -6.43 -4.77 -30.90
N ALA A 480 -7.50 -5.51 -30.75
CA ALA A 480 -8.67 -5.07 -30.00
C ALA A 480 -8.59 -5.54 -28.53
N GLY A 481 -8.95 -4.70 -27.59
CA GLY A 481 -9.25 -5.14 -26.24
C GLY A 481 -10.47 -6.09 -26.24
N LEU A 482 -10.68 -6.79 -25.12
CA LEU A 482 -11.86 -7.63 -24.90
C LEU A 482 -12.88 -6.87 -24.07
N GLN A 483 -14.09 -6.72 -24.59
CA GLN A 483 -15.22 -6.14 -23.85
C GLN A 483 -15.75 -7.12 -22.80
N ASP A 484 -15.69 -8.42 -23.10
CA ASP A 484 -16.02 -9.50 -22.17
C ASP A 484 -15.02 -10.65 -22.33
N VAL A 485 -14.23 -10.91 -21.29
CA VAL A 485 -13.23 -11.98 -21.31
C VAL A 485 -13.86 -13.37 -21.40
N ARG A 486 -15.16 -13.53 -21.11
CA ARG A 486 -15.87 -14.82 -21.19
C ARG A 486 -16.27 -15.14 -22.61
N SER A 487 -16.89 -14.17 -23.30
CA SER A 487 -17.37 -14.36 -24.66
C SER A 487 -16.30 -14.11 -25.74
N GLY A 488 -15.28 -13.31 -25.41
CA GLY A 488 -14.28 -12.87 -26.40
C GLY A 488 -14.78 -11.70 -27.26
N GLU A 489 -15.89 -11.08 -26.89
CA GLU A 489 -16.37 -9.84 -27.53
C GLU A 489 -15.29 -8.77 -27.48
N LYS A 490 -14.98 -8.20 -28.65
CA LYS A 490 -13.90 -7.23 -28.81
C LYS A 490 -14.39 -5.81 -28.60
N SER A 491 -13.55 -4.95 -28.03
CA SER A 491 -13.76 -3.50 -27.96
C SER A 491 -13.07 -2.81 -29.14
N ASP A 492 -13.65 -1.71 -29.63
CA ASP A 492 -13.07 -0.92 -30.71
C ASP A 492 -12.05 0.10 -30.21
N ARG A 493 -11.07 -0.38 -29.41
CA ARG A 493 -9.97 0.41 -28.89
C ARG A 493 -8.71 -0.43 -28.74
N MET A 494 -7.60 0.09 -29.24
CA MET A 494 -6.26 -0.38 -28.96
C MET A 494 -5.61 0.66 -28.03
N GLU A 495 -5.57 0.35 -26.75
CA GLU A 495 -4.94 1.21 -25.74
C GLU A 495 -3.46 1.38 -26.06
N SER A 496 -2.91 2.58 -25.89
CA SER A 496 -1.52 2.91 -26.22
C SER A 496 -0.51 2.03 -25.47
N PHE A 497 -0.81 1.68 -24.23
CA PHE A 497 0.04 0.82 -23.39
C PHE A 497 0.14 -0.63 -23.90
N PHE A 498 -0.74 -1.08 -24.81
CA PHE A 498 -0.58 -2.40 -25.41
C PHE A 498 0.75 -2.49 -26.19
N LEU A 499 1.07 -1.45 -26.95
CA LEU A 499 2.36 -1.35 -27.66
C LEU A 499 3.47 -0.83 -26.73
N GLY A 500 3.14 0.10 -25.86
CA GLY A 500 4.06 0.73 -24.92
C GLY A 500 4.60 -0.22 -23.86
N GLU A 501 3.81 -1.21 -23.44
CA GLU A 501 4.14 -2.08 -22.31
C GLU A 501 3.92 -3.56 -22.59
N THR A 502 2.69 -3.98 -22.89
CA THR A 502 2.35 -5.42 -23.03
C THR A 502 3.26 -6.11 -24.03
N ALA A 503 3.44 -5.53 -25.22
CA ALA A 503 4.35 -6.06 -26.23
C ALA A 503 5.82 -5.97 -25.80
N LYS A 504 6.19 -4.89 -25.10
CA LYS A 504 7.54 -4.65 -24.58
C LYS A 504 7.96 -5.71 -23.55
N TYR A 505 7.12 -5.96 -22.52
CA TYR A 505 7.44 -6.95 -21.51
C TYR A 505 7.45 -8.38 -22.04
N LEU A 506 6.55 -8.72 -22.98
CA LEU A 506 6.62 -10.00 -23.69
C LEU A 506 7.93 -10.16 -24.47
N PHE A 507 8.36 -9.10 -25.17
CA PHE A 507 9.61 -9.13 -25.90
C PHE A 507 10.82 -9.32 -24.97
N LEU A 508 10.90 -8.54 -23.89
CA LEU A 508 11.99 -8.63 -22.91
C LEU A 508 12.01 -9.97 -22.16
N LEU A 509 10.85 -10.59 -21.98
CA LEU A 509 10.74 -11.93 -21.38
C LEU A 509 11.43 -12.99 -22.24
N PHE A 510 11.31 -12.90 -23.57
CA PHE A 510 11.90 -13.86 -24.49
C PHE A 510 13.28 -13.44 -24.98
N ASP A 511 13.73 -12.22 -24.72
CA ASP A 511 15.09 -11.74 -25.04
C ASP A 511 15.97 -11.66 -23.79
N ASN A 512 16.48 -12.83 -23.38
CA ASN A 512 17.27 -12.94 -22.18
C ASN A 512 18.58 -12.14 -22.22
N ASP A 513 19.16 -11.99 -23.41
CA ASP A 513 20.44 -11.32 -23.68
C ASP A 513 20.27 -9.84 -24.05
N HIS A 514 19.08 -9.28 -23.88
CA HIS A 514 18.81 -7.89 -24.18
C HIS A 514 19.70 -6.96 -23.32
N PRO A 515 20.34 -5.93 -23.90
CA PRO A 515 21.23 -5.04 -23.14
C PRO A 515 20.57 -4.44 -21.90
N LEU A 516 19.28 -4.09 -21.97
CA LEU A 516 18.54 -3.52 -20.84
C LEU A 516 18.41 -4.51 -19.66
N ASN A 517 18.30 -5.82 -19.94
CA ASN A 517 18.30 -6.86 -18.91
C ASN A 517 19.65 -7.01 -18.19
N GLN A 518 20.73 -6.44 -18.77
CA GLN A 518 22.10 -6.56 -18.29
C GLN A 518 22.68 -5.23 -17.75
N VAL A 519 21.88 -4.15 -17.72
CA VAL A 519 22.35 -2.85 -17.20
C VAL A 519 22.66 -2.97 -15.71
N ASP A 520 23.93 -2.72 -15.38
CA ASP A 520 24.42 -2.65 -14.01
C ASP A 520 24.46 -1.17 -13.56
N ALA A 521 23.28 -0.62 -13.29
CA ALA A 521 23.10 0.74 -12.80
C ALA A 521 21.72 0.89 -12.18
N PRO A 522 21.50 1.88 -11.30
CA PRO A 522 20.16 2.19 -10.81
C PRO A 522 19.26 2.70 -11.94
N TRP A 523 18.39 1.85 -12.41
CA TRP A 523 17.38 2.20 -13.40
C TRP A 523 16.07 1.49 -13.07
N VAL A 524 14.97 2.06 -13.50
CA VAL A 524 13.63 1.56 -13.22
C VAL A 524 12.75 1.67 -14.46
N PHE A 525 11.74 0.81 -14.56
CA PHE A 525 10.56 1.13 -15.37
C PHE A 525 9.60 2.01 -14.56
N THR A 526 9.05 3.03 -15.19
CA THR A 526 7.89 3.77 -14.64
C THR A 526 6.67 2.85 -14.59
N THR A 527 5.56 3.33 -14.04
CA THR A 527 4.32 2.57 -14.04
C THR A 527 3.72 2.33 -15.43
N GLU A 528 4.17 3.09 -16.44
CA GLU A 528 3.82 2.93 -17.86
C GLU A 528 4.95 2.28 -18.68
N GLY A 529 5.81 1.52 -18.02
CA GLY A 529 6.86 0.74 -18.68
C GLY A 529 7.91 1.57 -19.43
N HIS A 530 8.11 2.83 -19.08
CA HIS A 530 9.16 3.66 -19.64
C HIS A 530 10.46 3.52 -18.83
N PRO A 531 11.55 2.96 -19.39
CA PRO A 531 12.79 2.87 -18.63
C PRO A 531 13.41 4.23 -18.42
N LEU A 532 13.77 4.52 -17.15
CA LEU A 532 14.46 5.72 -16.73
C LEU A 532 15.77 5.37 -16.03
N ILE A 533 16.80 6.15 -16.33
CA ILE A 533 18.13 6.08 -15.71
C ILE A 533 18.67 7.47 -15.52
N MET A 534 19.34 7.71 -14.41
CA MET A 534 20.04 8.97 -14.22
C MET A 534 21.42 8.92 -14.89
N PRO A 535 21.82 9.92 -15.67
CA PRO A 535 23.13 9.99 -16.32
C PRO A 535 24.29 9.83 -15.32
N LYS A 536 25.34 9.16 -15.75
CA LYS A 536 26.50 8.84 -14.89
C LYS A 536 27.16 10.10 -14.29
N HIS A 537 27.19 11.20 -15.04
CA HIS A 537 27.82 12.45 -14.59
C HIS A 537 27.08 13.14 -13.44
N LEU A 538 25.79 12.82 -13.23
CA LEU A 538 24.97 13.35 -12.14
C LEU A 538 25.16 12.56 -10.83
N ARG A 539 25.67 11.34 -10.90
CA ARG A 539 25.89 10.51 -9.72
C ARG A 539 27.18 10.92 -9.02
N GLN A 540 27.15 11.03 -7.71
CA GLN A 540 28.35 11.24 -6.93
C GLN A 540 29.29 10.03 -7.10
N ASN A 541 30.57 10.28 -7.40
CA ASN A 541 31.55 9.21 -7.35
C ASN A 541 31.60 8.69 -5.90
N ALA A 542 31.21 7.45 -5.69
CA ALA A 542 31.27 6.76 -4.39
C ALA A 542 32.68 6.72 -3.76
N THR A 543 33.70 7.21 -4.48
CA THR A 543 35.09 7.27 -4.05
C THR A 543 35.46 8.49 -3.18
N SER A 544 34.55 9.47 -2.97
CA SER A 544 34.92 10.66 -2.17
C SER A 544 34.68 10.52 -0.66
N HIS A 545 34.13 9.41 -0.16
CA HIS A 545 34.00 9.14 1.28
C HIS A 545 34.95 8.07 1.82
N GLN A 546 35.98 7.68 1.08
CA GLN A 546 37.03 6.81 1.62
C GLN A 546 38.09 7.61 2.38
N GLY A 547 37.72 8.17 3.50
CA GLY A 547 38.60 8.67 4.55
C GLY A 547 38.67 7.70 5.73
N SER A 548 38.77 6.38 5.50
CA SER A 548 39.23 5.44 6.52
C SER A 548 39.76 4.18 5.84
N GLN A 549 41.08 4.09 5.80
CA GLN A 549 41.77 2.86 5.42
C GLN A 549 41.41 1.73 6.39
N GLN A 550 40.57 0.83 5.97
CA GLN A 550 40.64 -0.56 6.38
C GLN A 550 40.86 -1.39 5.12
N THR A 551 42.14 -1.68 4.88
CA THR A 551 42.59 -2.74 3.96
C THR A 551 42.18 -4.09 4.53
N GLY A 552 40.93 -4.48 4.37
CA GLY A 552 40.43 -5.82 4.56
C GLY A 552 39.95 -6.33 3.24
N ASP A 553 40.29 -7.53 2.91
CA ASP A 553 39.98 -8.26 1.69
C ASP A 553 38.44 -8.44 1.53
N PHE A 554 37.72 -7.34 1.12
CA PHE A 554 36.25 -7.30 0.98
C PHE A 554 35.77 -7.84 -0.35
N THR A 555 36.63 -8.25 -1.25
CA THR A 555 36.26 -8.69 -2.60
C THR A 555 35.57 -10.05 -2.68
N ALA A 556 35.56 -10.83 -1.59
CA ALA A 556 34.96 -12.18 -1.58
C ALA A 556 33.61 -12.28 -0.81
N GLN A 557 33.21 -11.23 -0.05
CA GLN A 557 32.03 -11.34 0.83
C GLN A 557 30.77 -10.65 0.30
N ASN A 558 30.86 -9.83 -0.76
CA ASN A 558 29.71 -9.11 -1.31
C ASN A 558 29.20 -9.67 -2.64
N GLN A 559 29.59 -10.86 -3.01
CA GLN A 559 28.90 -11.55 -4.10
C GLN A 559 27.64 -12.19 -3.52
N CYS A 560 26.47 -11.75 -3.99
CA CYS A 560 25.25 -12.50 -3.77
C CYS A 560 25.51 -13.95 -4.20
N PRO A 561 25.16 -14.95 -3.36
CA PRO A 561 25.31 -16.33 -3.77
C PRO A 561 24.59 -16.53 -5.11
N LEU A 562 25.28 -17.11 -6.05
CA LEU A 562 24.65 -17.47 -7.32
C LEU A 562 23.45 -18.36 -6.99
N PRO A 563 22.29 -18.10 -7.58
CA PRO A 563 21.15 -18.98 -7.41
C PRO A 563 21.59 -20.42 -7.74
N PRO A 564 21.10 -21.41 -7.00
CA PRO A 564 21.47 -22.80 -7.26
C PRO A 564 21.20 -23.14 -8.72
N ALA A 565 22.09 -23.92 -9.31
CA ALA A 565 21.95 -24.37 -10.70
C ALA A 565 20.55 -24.93 -10.90
N GLN A 566 19.80 -24.34 -11.83
CA GLN A 566 18.41 -24.71 -12.04
C GLN A 566 18.31 -26.15 -12.52
N VAL A 567 17.46 -26.92 -11.88
CA VAL A 567 17.05 -28.23 -12.36
C VAL A 567 16.37 -28.02 -13.73
N PRO A 568 16.69 -28.81 -14.75
CA PRO A 568 16.02 -28.69 -16.05
C PRO A 568 14.50 -28.69 -15.86
N PHE A 569 13.82 -27.72 -16.48
CA PHE A 569 12.37 -27.64 -16.42
C PHE A 569 11.74 -28.94 -16.86
N SER A 570 10.81 -29.48 -16.09
CA SER A 570 9.99 -30.61 -16.45
C SER A 570 8.56 -30.42 -15.97
N ILE A 571 7.62 -31.01 -16.70
CA ILE A 571 6.20 -31.02 -16.32
C ILE A 571 6.04 -31.63 -14.90
N SER A 572 6.81 -32.65 -14.58
CA SER A 572 6.78 -33.28 -13.25
C SER A 572 7.23 -32.34 -12.13
N ALA A 573 8.25 -31.52 -12.36
CA ALA A 573 8.73 -30.54 -11.36
C ALA A 573 7.66 -29.48 -11.08
N THR A 574 6.98 -29.01 -12.12
CA THR A 574 5.89 -28.06 -11.98
C THR A 574 4.68 -28.67 -11.27
N ALA A 575 4.30 -29.89 -11.66
CA ALA A 575 3.17 -30.60 -11.07
C ALA A 575 3.40 -30.98 -9.58
N ALA A 576 4.64 -31.02 -9.13
CA ALA A 576 4.98 -31.31 -7.73
C ALA A 576 4.74 -30.09 -6.79
N ARG A 577 4.29 -28.95 -7.32
CA ARG A 577 4.03 -27.75 -6.53
C ARG A 577 2.61 -27.74 -5.97
N ASP A 578 2.48 -27.89 -4.67
CA ASP A 578 1.17 -27.81 -3.96
C ASP A 578 0.51 -26.44 -4.13
N ASP A 579 1.28 -25.38 -4.17
CA ASP A 579 0.81 -24.01 -4.31
C ASP A 579 0.07 -23.77 -5.64
N VAL A 580 0.53 -24.36 -6.73
CA VAL A 580 -0.16 -24.32 -8.03
C VAL A 580 -1.57 -24.90 -7.95
N PHE A 581 -1.73 -26.02 -7.25
CA PHE A 581 -3.05 -26.62 -7.02
C PHE A 581 -3.95 -25.72 -6.19
N HIS A 582 -3.43 -25.13 -5.14
CA HIS A 582 -4.20 -24.23 -4.25
C HIS A 582 -4.64 -22.94 -4.96
N ALA A 583 -3.76 -22.32 -5.74
CA ALA A 583 -4.10 -21.15 -6.54
C ALA A 583 -5.22 -21.43 -7.54
N ALA A 584 -5.08 -22.52 -8.25
CA ALA A 584 -6.07 -22.97 -9.23
C ALA A 584 -7.41 -23.36 -8.59
N SER A 585 -7.39 -23.94 -7.40
CA SER A 585 -8.61 -24.24 -6.63
C SER A 585 -9.29 -22.94 -6.15
N LEU A 586 -8.55 -21.94 -5.72
CA LEU A 586 -9.10 -20.63 -5.39
C LEU A 586 -9.74 -19.97 -6.62
N ALA A 587 -9.05 -19.98 -7.76
CA ALA A 587 -9.56 -19.47 -9.02
C ALA A 587 -10.73 -20.28 -9.60
N ARG A 588 -11.08 -21.41 -8.98
CA ARG A 588 -12.15 -22.34 -9.39
C ARG A 588 -12.01 -22.83 -10.82
N LEU A 589 -10.79 -23.18 -11.21
CA LEU A 589 -10.50 -23.70 -12.55
C LEU A 589 -11.26 -24.99 -12.91
N HIS A 590 -11.64 -25.79 -11.90
CA HIS A 590 -12.52 -26.97 -12.08
C HIS A 590 -13.91 -26.60 -12.62
N LEU A 591 -14.30 -25.33 -12.53
CA LEU A 591 -15.54 -24.80 -13.10
C LEU A 591 -15.32 -24.21 -14.50
N MET A 592 -14.18 -24.50 -15.14
CA MET A 592 -14.03 -24.15 -16.55
C MET A 592 -15.23 -24.73 -17.31
N PRO A 593 -15.97 -23.87 -18.04
CA PRO A 593 -17.14 -24.35 -18.74
C PRO A 593 -16.70 -25.35 -19.83
N ASP A 594 -17.52 -26.37 -20.03
CA ASP A 594 -17.35 -27.26 -21.16
C ASP A 594 -17.36 -26.43 -22.46
N ARG A 595 -16.58 -26.84 -23.44
CA ARG A 595 -16.42 -26.16 -24.75
C ARG A 595 -17.75 -25.85 -25.46
N ALA A 596 -18.85 -26.48 -25.02
CA ALA A 596 -20.18 -26.31 -25.56
C ALA A 596 -20.97 -25.16 -24.92
N THR A 597 -20.48 -24.46 -23.92
CA THR A 597 -21.23 -23.41 -23.23
C THR A 597 -20.79 -22.01 -23.67
N SER A 598 -21.75 -21.07 -23.73
CA SER A 598 -21.50 -19.65 -24.04
C SER A 598 -20.55 -18.92 -23.08
N GLU A 599 -20.21 -19.54 -21.96
CA GLU A 599 -19.26 -19.00 -20.97
C GLU A 599 -17.81 -19.46 -21.16
N SER A 600 -17.53 -20.28 -22.14
CA SER A 600 -16.17 -20.76 -22.40
C SER A 600 -15.34 -19.73 -23.16
N PRO A 601 -14.25 -19.21 -22.60
CA PRO A 601 -13.36 -18.29 -23.31
C PRO A 601 -12.63 -18.91 -24.50
N LEU A 602 -12.80 -20.23 -24.70
CA LEU A 602 -12.08 -21.02 -25.71
C LEU A 602 -12.87 -21.26 -27.00
N ILE A 603 -14.13 -20.80 -27.12
CA ILE A 603 -15.04 -21.31 -28.15
C ILE A 603 -15.31 -20.38 -29.31
N GLU A 604 -15.07 -19.08 -29.19
CA GLU A 604 -15.32 -18.23 -30.35
C GLU A 604 -14.19 -18.31 -31.39
N PHE A 605 -14.34 -19.26 -32.30
CA PHE A 605 -13.76 -19.15 -33.64
C PHE A 605 -14.46 -18.00 -34.34
N THR A 606 -13.91 -16.81 -34.28
CA THR A 606 -14.36 -15.75 -35.14
C THR A 606 -13.82 -16.05 -36.54
N ALA A 607 -14.66 -15.90 -37.58
CA ALA A 607 -14.26 -16.06 -38.97
C ALA A 607 -13.08 -15.17 -39.36
N ASP A 608 -12.73 -14.20 -38.50
CA ASP A 608 -11.69 -13.20 -38.69
C ASP A 608 -10.29 -13.71 -38.28
N HIS A 609 -10.17 -14.89 -37.66
CA HIS A 609 -8.87 -15.47 -37.29
C HIS A 609 -8.65 -16.85 -37.93
N PRO A 610 -8.30 -16.92 -39.21
CA PRO A 610 -8.20 -18.18 -39.95
C PRO A 610 -7.12 -19.14 -39.47
N SER A 611 -6.22 -18.69 -38.58
CA SER A 611 -5.09 -19.47 -38.08
C SER A 611 -5.33 -20.19 -36.75
N ILE A 612 -6.51 -20.13 -36.14
CA ILE A 612 -6.80 -20.89 -34.93
C ILE A 612 -7.12 -22.32 -35.27
N SER A 613 -6.23 -23.22 -34.85
CA SER A 613 -6.42 -24.66 -34.97
C SER A 613 -6.82 -25.30 -33.63
N LEU A 614 -7.33 -26.54 -33.67
CA LEU A 614 -7.57 -27.31 -32.43
C LEU A 614 -6.29 -27.54 -31.62
N SER A 615 -5.13 -27.51 -32.25
CA SER A 615 -3.84 -27.60 -31.57
C SER A 615 -3.50 -26.33 -30.78
N ASP A 616 -3.98 -25.16 -31.21
CA ASP A 616 -3.79 -23.90 -30.45
C ASP A 616 -4.66 -23.87 -29.20
N LEU A 617 -5.80 -24.56 -29.20
CA LEU A 617 -6.67 -24.71 -28.01
C LEU A 617 -6.07 -25.69 -26.99
N ASN A 618 -5.20 -26.57 -27.39
CA ASN A 618 -4.53 -27.57 -26.59
C ASN A 618 -3.04 -27.28 -26.45
N SER A 619 -2.66 -26.02 -26.33
CA SER A 619 -1.27 -25.61 -26.10
C SER A 619 -0.65 -26.44 -24.96
N PRO A 620 0.54 -27.02 -25.16
CA PRO A 620 1.25 -27.75 -24.09
C PRO A 620 1.42 -26.94 -22.81
N SER A 621 1.52 -25.63 -22.94
CA SER A 621 1.59 -24.72 -21.80
C SER A 621 0.38 -24.81 -20.87
N ASN A 622 -0.81 -25.07 -21.37
CA ASN A 622 -2.03 -25.22 -20.54
C ASN A 622 -1.98 -26.44 -19.62
N TYR A 623 -1.25 -27.50 -19.99
CA TYR A 623 -1.11 -28.69 -19.16
C TYR A 623 -0.06 -28.54 -18.07
N THR A 624 0.84 -27.62 -18.22
CA THR A 624 1.99 -27.46 -17.33
C THR A 624 1.61 -26.80 -16.02
N TYR A 625 0.55 -26.04 -16.01
CA TYR A 625 0.19 -25.14 -14.90
C TYR A 625 -0.85 -25.72 -13.93
N TYR A 626 -1.58 -26.77 -14.34
CA TYR A 626 -2.71 -27.28 -13.55
C TYR A 626 -2.60 -28.78 -13.32
N PRO A 627 -2.44 -29.21 -12.09
CA PRO A 627 -2.32 -30.63 -11.75
C PRO A 627 -3.46 -31.51 -12.28
N TRP A 628 -4.67 -30.99 -12.37
CA TRP A 628 -5.84 -31.76 -12.86
C TRP A 628 -5.91 -31.89 -14.38
N THR A 629 -5.14 -31.12 -15.13
CA THR A 629 -5.02 -31.28 -16.59
C THR A 629 -3.89 -32.23 -16.98
N LEU A 630 -3.06 -32.63 -16.01
CA LEU A 630 -1.96 -33.55 -16.21
C LEU A 630 -2.45 -35.01 -16.27
N PRO A 631 -1.76 -35.88 -17.01
CA PRO A 631 -1.96 -37.31 -16.86
C PRO A 631 -1.82 -37.75 -15.41
N PRO A 632 -2.61 -38.72 -14.93
CA PRO A 632 -2.57 -39.17 -13.54
C PRO A 632 -1.18 -39.51 -13.00
N GLN A 633 -0.29 -39.97 -13.86
CA GLN A 633 1.09 -40.34 -13.51
C GLN A 633 1.98 -39.13 -13.18
N LEU A 634 1.59 -37.92 -13.62
CA LEU A 634 2.32 -36.68 -13.39
C LEU A 634 1.67 -35.82 -12.29
N VAL A 635 0.51 -36.23 -11.79
CA VAL A 635 -0.15 -35.52 -10.68
C VAL A 635 0.56 -35.86 -9.37
N PRO A 636 1.05 -34.87 -8.61
CA PRO A 636 1.68 -35.13 -7.32
C PRO A 636 0.69 -35.75 -6.34
N HIS A 637 1.14 -36.67 -5.51
CA HIS A 637 0.28 -37.27 -4.47
C HIS A 637 -0.35 -36.21 -3.57
N ASN A 638 0.35 -35.12 -3.33
CA ASN A 638 -0.12 -33.99 -2.49
C ASN A 638 -1.18 -33.13 -3.16
N ALA A 639 -1.28 -33.12 -4.49
CA ALA A 639 -2.29 -32.35 -5.23
C ALA A 639 -3.71 -32.90 -5.03
N THR A 640 -3.85 -34.17 -4.63
CA THR A 640 -5.12 -34.82 -4.32
C THR A 640 -5.50 -34.76 -2.83
N SER A 641 -4.53 -34.54 -1.95
CA SER A 641 -4.78 -34.29 -0.56
C SER A 641 -5.05 -32.81 -0.38
N SER A 642 -6.32 -32.46 -0.26
CA SER A 642 -6.66 -31.12 0.19
C SER A 642 -6.07 -30.91 1.59
N ARG A 643 -4.85 -30.43 1.68
CA ARG A 643 -4.46 -29.62 2.82
C ARG A 643 -5.23 -28.30 2.74
N MET A 644 -6.54 -28.39 2.68
CA MET A 644 -7.35 -27.32 3.19
C MET A 644 -6.97 -27.27 4.65
N VAL A 645 -6.04 -26.42 4.99
CA VAL A 645 -5.95 -25.96 6.36
C VAL A 645 -7.24 -25.21 6.55
N ALA A 646 -8.29 -25.95 6.86
CA ALA A 646 -9.58 -25.39 7.16
C ALA A 646 -9.33 -24.47 8.34
N ARG A 647 -9.30 -23.19 8.07
CA ARG A 647 -9.30 -22.20 9.11
C ARG A 647 -10.47 -22.55 9.98
N THR A 648 -10.25 -22.94 11.21
CA THR A 648 -11.32 -23.26 12.11
C THR A 648 -12.07 -21.98 12.40
N THR A 649 -13.13 -21.73 11.64
CA THR A 649 -14.08 -20.65 11.87
C THR A 649 -15.37 -21.26 12.36
N PHE A 650 -15.97 -20.63 13.33
CA PHE A 650 -17.32 -20.98 13.78
C PHE A 650 -18.03 -19.75 14.28
N ASP A 651 -19.35 -19.81 14.32
CA ASP A 651 -20.18 -18.76 14.87
C ASP A 651 -20.71 -19.16 16.24
N LEU A 652 -20.43 -18.35 17.23
CA LEU A 652 -21.03 -18.46 18.55
C LEU A 652 -22.29 -17.60 18.58
N SER A 653 -23.46 -18.23 18.67
CA SER A 653 -24.75 -17.53 18.67
C SER A 653 -25.41 -17.60 20.03
N PHE A 654 -25.86 -16.46 20.52
CA PHE A 654 -26.58 -16.35 21.79
C PHE A 654 -28.09 -16.26 21.53
N PRO A 655 -28.93 -16.93 22.37
CA PRO A 655 -30.37 -16.94 22.17
C PRO A 655 -30.97 -15.56 22.40
N ASN A 656 -32.10 -15.30 21.72
CA ASN A 656 -32.90 -14.10 21.99
C ASN A 656 -33.55 -14.20 23.37
N LEU A 657 -33.32 -13.19 24.20
CA LEU A 657 -33.98 -13.09 25.50
C LEU A 657 -35.44 -12.61 25.31
N PRO A 658 -36.42 -13.22 25.94
CA PRO A 658 -37.85 -12.98 25.65
C PRO A 658 -38.35 -11.57 25.99
N ASN A 659 -37.58 -10.75 26.69
CA ASN A 659 -37.96 -9.36 27.07
C ASN A 659 -36.96 -8.33 26.62
N ALA A 660 -36.01 -8.64 25.75
CA ALA A 660 -35.10 -7.66 25.20
C ALA A 660 -35.87 -6.82 24.17
N MET A 661 -36.17 -5.57 24.52
CA MET A 661 -36.55 -4.58 23.50
C MET A 661 -35.49 -4.61 22.42
N LEU A 662 -35.92 -4.61 21.16
CA LEU A 662 -35.05 -4.40 19.99
C LEU A 662 -34.49 -2.97 20.10
N ASN A 663 -33.51 -2.80 20.95
CA ASN A 663 -32.79 -1.55 21.04
C ASN A 663 -31.77 -1.55 19.88
N THR A 664 -31.90 -0.62 19.00
CA THR A 664 -30.96 -0.26 17.93
C THR A 664 -29.53 0.05 18.42
N LEU A 665 -29.29 0.03 19.71
CA LEU A 665 -28.02 0.31 20.39
C LEU A 665 -27.40 -0.92 21.07
N SER A 666 -27.71 -2.14 20.61
CA SER A 666 -27.05 -3.35 21.13
C SER A 666 -25.55 -3.38 20.87
N LEU A 667 -25.10 -2.71 19.79
CA LEU A 667 -23.71 -2.55 19.40
C LEU A 667 -23.38 -1.06 19.25
N GLN A 668 -22.29 -0.62 19.85
CA GLN A 668 -21.79 0.74 19.73
C GLN A 668 -20.34 0.73 19.25
N ARG A 669 -20.03 1.45 18.17
CA ARG A 669 -18.65 1.63 17.75
C ARG A 669 -17.91 2.56 18.70
N THR A 670 -16.67 2.19 19.03
CA THR A 670 -15.74 2.93 19.87
C THR A 670 -14.43 3.11 19.13
N GLY A 671 -13.54 3.98 19.61
CA GLY A 671 -12.26 4.26 18.94
C GLY A 671 -11.29 3.07 18.82
N GLY A 672 -11.58 1.93 19.47
CA GLY A 672 -10.72 0.72 19.40
C GLY A 672 -11.50 -0.55 19.04
N GLY A 673 -12.77 -0.45 18.61
CA GLY A 673 -13.58 -1.62 18.25
C GLY A 673 -15.07 -1.45 18.53
N ILE A 674 -15.71 -2.50 19.03
CA ILE A 674 -17.15 -2.53 19.25
C ILE A 674 -17.46 -2.81 20.73
N LEU A 675 -18.29 -1.95 21.34
CA LEU A 675 -18.89 -2.21 22.63
C LEU A 675 -20.23 -2.95 22.45
N VAL A 676 -20.34 -4.12 23.06
CA VAL A 676 -21.55 -4.92 23.10
C VAL A 676 -22.34 -4.59 24.36
N ASN A 677 -23.54 -4.05 24.20
CA ASN A 677 -24.42 -3.65 25.30
C ASN A 677 -25.49 -4.73 25.61
N SER A 678 -25.68 -5.71 24.76
CA SER A 678 -26.63 -6.79 24.95
C SER A 678 -26.16 -8.09 24.31
N MET A 679 -26.37 -9.20 25.01
CA MET A 679 -26.06 -10.54 24.48
C MET A 679 -27.24 -11.18 23.74
N SER A 680 -28.43 -10.59 23.79
CA SER A 680 -29.63 -11.13 23.18
C SER A 680 -29.51 -11.16 21.66
N GLY A 681 -29.54 -12.34 21.08
CA GLY A 681 -29.40 -12.54 19.64
C GLY A 681 -28.00 -12.21 19.08
N LEU A 682 -27.02 -12.01 19.93
CA LEU A 682 -25.64 -11.72 19.52
C LEU A 682 -25.04 -12.92 18.79
N ARG A 683 -24.30 -12.64 17.73
CA ARG A 683 -23.52 -13.60 16.97
C ARG A 683 -22.07 -13.15 16.88
N LEU A 684 -21.16 -14.02 17.32
CA LEU A 684 -19.72 -13.77 17.26
C LEU A 684 -19.11 -14.71 16.23
N GLY A 685 -18.60 -14.14 15.14
CA GLY A 685 -17.80 -14.89 14.17
C GLY A 685 -16.40 -15.08 14.73
N MET A 686 -16.00 -16.33 14.95
CA MET A 686 -14.74 -16.72 15.58
C MET A 686 -13.80 -17.30 14.54
N VAL A 687 -12.52 -16.97 14.62
CA VAL A 687 -11.47 -17.56 13.81
C VAL A 687 -10.28 -17.95 14.67
N ARG A 688 -9.74 -19.15 14.47
CA ARG A 688 -8.51 -19.58 15.12
C ARG A 688 -7.32 -18.88 14.45
N GLU A 689 -6.46 -18.27 15.24
CA GLU A 689 -5.18 -17.70 14.81
C GLU A 689 -4.05 -18.51 15.45
N SER A 690 -3.08 -18.93 14.63
CA SER A 690 -1.81 -19.50 15.11
C SER A 690 -0.75 -18.42 14.90
N ASP A 691 -0.05 -18.04 15.94
CA ASP A 691 1.13 -17.18 15.82
C ASP A 691 2.29 -17.99 15.24
N LYS A 692 2.50 -17.88 13.92
CA LYS A 692 3.63 -18.52 13.21
C LYS A 692 4.95 -17.77 13.32
N LEU A 693 5.01 -16.70 14.09
CA LEU A 693 6.25 -15.92 14.30
C LEU A 693 7.12 -16.43 15.45
N VAL A 694 6.72 -17.49 16.14
CA VAL A 694 7.52 -18.13 17.18
C VAL A 694 7.77 -19.58 16.78
N ASP A 695 9.00 -20.01 16.88
CA ASP A 695 9.55 -21.32 16.51
C ASP A 695 8.60 -22.50 16.74
N ALA A 696 8.66 -23.47 15.82
CA ALA A 696 7.83 -24.68 15.70
C ALA A 696 7.89 -25.64 16.89
N GLY A 697 7.90 -25.13 18.12
CA GLY A 697 7.99 -25.94 19.35
C GLY A 697 6.95 -25.66 20.43
N ASP A 698 6.27 -24.54 20.41
CA ASP A 698 5.36 -24.18 21.48
C ASP A 698 3.92 -23.99 20.98
N SER A 699 3.10 -25.05 21.14
CA SER A 699 1.66 -25.04 20.80
C SER A 699 0.81 -24.26 21.82
N SER A 700 1.43 -23.45 22.70
CA SER A 700 0.73 -22.77 23.80
C SER A 700 0.05 -21.46 23.43
N ASN A 701 0.25 -20.94 22.21
CA ASN A 701 -0.25 -19.63 21.77
C ASN A 701 -1.41 -19.68 20.75
N ASP A 702 -2.03 -20.81 20.54
CA ASP A 702 -3.24 -20.87 19.73
C ASP A 702 -4.39 -20.13 20.42
N MET A 703 -4.97 -19.16 19.74
CA MET A 703 -6.11 -18.39 20.24
C MET A 703 -7.19 -18.21 19.17
N PHE A 704 -8.40 -17.90 19.63
CA PHE A 704 -9.45 -17.40 18.76
C PHE A 704 -9.46 -15.87 18.72
N ARG A 705 -9.83 -15.33 17.57
CA ARG A 705 -10.15 -13.92 17.40
C ARG A 705 -11.59 -13.78 16.92
N ILE A 706 -12.32 -12.83 17.47
CA ILE A 706 -13.61 -12.41 16.94
C ILE A 706 -13.33 -11.54 15.71
N TYR A 707 -13.73 -12.01 14.53
CA TYR A 707 -13.57 -11.27 13.28
C TYR A 707 -14.83 -10.55 12.85
N ALA A 708 -15.97 -10.90 13.45
CA ALA A 708 -17.24 -10.23 13.20
C ALA A 708 -18.14 -10.29 14.44
N VAL A 709 -18.87 -9.22 14.70
CA VAL A 709 -19.92 -9.15 15.72
C VAL A 709 -21.24 -8.93 15.01
N SER A 710 -22.09 -9.92 15.00
CA SER A 710 -23.30 -9.97 14.18
C SER A 710 -22.93 -9.75 12.69
N ASN A 711 -23.39 -8.65 12.09
CA ASN A 711 -23.07 -8.31 10.68
C ASN A 711 -21.93 -7.30 10.54
N VAL A 712 -21.26 -6.93 11.63
CA VAL A 712 -20.19 -5.94 11.62
C VAL A 712 -18.84 -6.66 11.61
N ALA A 713 -18.09 -6.54 10.53
CA ALA A 713 -16.72 -7.04 10.43
C ALA A 713 -15.76 -6.19 11.28
N LEU A 714 -14.76 -6.86 11.87
CA LEU A 714 -13.71 -6.26 12.69
C LEU A 714 -12.36 -6.33 11.98
N GLY A 715 -11.60 -5.26 12.09
CA GLY A 715 -10.19 -5.23 11.73
C GLY A 715 -9.33 -6.10 12.66
N ARG A 716 -8.08 -6.34 12.26
CA ARG A 716 -7.18 -7.22 13.02
C ARG A 716 -6.89 -6.66 14.42
N ASP A 717 -6.77 -5.35 14.54
CA ASP A 717 -6.45 -4.67 15.81
C ASP A 717 -7.69 -4.25 16.60
N GLU A 718 -8.88 -4.37 16.02
CA GLU A 718 -10.12 -4.04 16.71
C GLU A 718 -10.48 -5.07 17.77
N LYS A 719 -11.02 -4.55 18.88
CA LYS A 719 -11.38 -5.32 20.07
C LYS A 719 -12.89 -5.32 20.25
N VAL A 720 -13.40 -6.35 20.94
CA VAL A 720 -14.78 -6.41 21.37
C VAL A 720 -14.82 -6.10 22.86
N PHE A 721 -15.53 -5.07 23.21
CA PHE A 721 -15.73 -4.67 24.61
C PHE A 721 -17.07 -5.17 25.12
N MET A 722 -17.09 -5.79 26.30
CA MET A 722 -18.31 -6.25 26.97
C MET A 722 -18.30 -5.82 28.41
N SER A 723 -19.44 -5.37 28.95
CA SER A 723 -19.52 -5.04 30.36
C SER A 723 -19.41 -6.29 31.25
N ARG A 724 -18.83 -6.14 32.41
CA ARG A 724 -18.71 -7.20 33.41
C ARG A 724 -20.08 -7.77 33.80
N ASP A 725 -21.08 -6.92 33.89
CA ASP A 725 -22.44 -7.34 34.27
C ASP A 725 -23.06 -8.27 33.21
N LEU A 726 -22.85 -7.99 31.93
CA LEU A 726 -23.23 -8.88 30.85
C LEU A 726 -22.55 -10.24 30.97
N MET A 727 -21.26 -10.21 31.32
CA MET A 727 -20.45 -11.42 31.40
C MET A 727 -20.70 -12.25 32.67
N SER A 728 -21.21 -11.63 33.75
CA SER A 728 -21.55 -12.32 34.98
C SER A 728 -22.72 -13.27 34.84
N SER A 729 -23.55 -13.11 33.81
CA SER A 729 -24.70 -13.96 33.55
C SER A 729 -24.32 -15.32 32.92
N PHE A 730 -23.06 -15.50 32.48
CA PHE A 730 -22.62 -16.76 31.89
C PHE A 730 -22.27 -17.79 32.95
N ASN A 731 -22.64 -19.04 32.65
CA ASN A 731 -22.19 -20.17 33.44
C ASN A 731 -20.67 -20.37 33.25
N PRO A 732 -19.85 -20.24 34.32
CA PRO A 732 -18.40 -20.44 34.22
C PRO A 732 -17.98 -21.82 33.70
N ALA A 733 -18.89 -22.79 33.76
CA ALA A 733 -18.66 -24.16 33.27
C ALA A 733 -19.16 -24.41 31.84
N ASP A 734 -19.60 -23.38 31.10
CA ASP A 734 -20.03 -23.55 29.70
C ASP A 734 -18.82 -23.92 28.84
N PRO A 735 -18.80 -25.09 28.18
CA PRO A 735 -17.63 -25.52 27.38
C PRO A 735 -17.40 -24.69 26.12
N TYR A 736 -18.41 -23.95 25.67
CA TYR A 736 -18.30 -23.12 24.47
C TYR A 736 -17.87 -21.69 24.78
N PHE A 737 -18.07 -21.23 26.02
CA PHE A 737 -17.71 -19.87 26.42
C PHE A 737 -17.46 -19.82 27.94
N THR A 738 -16.21 -20.02 28.32
CA THR A 738 -15.76 -20.02 29.71
C THR A 738 -14.88 -18.82 30.02
N ARG A 739 -14.77 -18.53 31.32
CA ARG A 739 -13.91 -17.47 31.83
C ARG A 739 -12.78 -18.07 32.67
N THR A 740 -11.56 -17.80 32.28
CA THR A 740 -10.36 -18.17 33.02
C THR A 740 -9.58 -16.95 33.45
N ARG A 741 -8.91 -17.08 34.59
CA ARG A 741 -8.12 -15.98 35.15
C ARG A 741 -6.78 -15.88 34.39
N ASP A 742 -6.41 -14.68 34.01
CA ASP A 742 -5.06 -14.44 33.51
C ASP A 742 -4.05 -14.53 34.66
N LEU A 743 -3.10 -15.45 34.55
CA LEU A 743 -2.04 -15.68 35.49
C LEU A 743 -0.74 -14.93 35.12
N THR A 744 -0.71 -14.27 33.99
CA THR A 744 0.49 -13.61 33.43
C THR A 744 0.42 -12.10 33.48
N THR A 745 -0.76 -11.52 33.26
CA THR A 745 -0.94 -10.07 33.17
C THR A 745 -2.08 -9.55 34.06
N LEU A 746 -1.99 -8.27 34.35
CA LEU A 746 -3.02 -7.48 35.02
C LEU A 746 -3.05 -6.04 34.51
N ASP A 747 -4.10 -5.29 34.82
CA ASP A 747 -4.16 -3.86 34.56
C ASP A 747 -3.67 -3.08 35.78
N LEU A 748 -2.75 -2.15 35.57
CA LEU A 748 -2.29 -1.18 36.54
C LEU A 748 -2.93 0.17 36.24
N PHE A 749 -3.67 0.75 37.18
CA PHE A 749 -4.22 2.09 37.13
C PHE A 749 -3.38 3.05 37.92
N VAL A 750 -3.12 4.22 37.36
CA VAL A 750 -2.30 5.26 37.96
C VAL A 750 -3.07 6.59 37.87
N ASP A 751 -3.32 7.23 38.99
CA ASP A 751 -3.84 8.59 39.07
C ASP A 751 -2.65 9.57 39.17
N ALA A 752 -2.46 10.43 38.19
CA ALA A 752 -1.40 11.44 38.16
C ALA A 752 -2.00 12.84 37.90
N PRO A 753 -1.42 13.91 38.47
CA PRO A 753 -1.84 15.28 38.22
C PRO A 753 -1.43 15.73 36.81
N GLU A 754 -2.30 16.46 36.11
CA GLU A 754 -2.02 17.06 34.83
C GLU A 754 -0.79 17.96 34.90
N VAL A 755 0.22 17.68 34.09
CA VAL A 755 1.38 18.54 33.94
C VAL A 755 1.07 19.57 32.86
N ALA A 756 1.10 20.85 33.21
CA ALA A 756 1.04 21.90 32.20
C ALA A 756 2.23 21.73 31.24
N PRO A 757 2.01 21.82 29.91
CA PRO A 757 3.08 21.60 28.93
C PRO A 757 4.22 22.60 29.22
N HIS A 758 5.39 22.10 29.57
CA HIS A 758 6.61 22.88 29.61
C HIS A 758 6.89 23.42 28.22
N LYS A 759 6.80 24.74 28.03
CA LYS A 759 7.36 25.43 26.88
C LYS A 759 8.84 25.08 26.81
N LYS A 760 9.22 24.18 25.93
CA LYS A 760 10.63 24.07 25.52
C LYS A 760 11.03 25.42 24.93
N SER A 761 11.99 26.05 25.60
CA SER A 761 12.60 27.33 25.25
C SER A 761 13.14 27.27 23.83
N ALA A 762 12.44 27.91 22.90
CA ALA A 762 13.03 28.35 21.65
C ALA A 762 13.83 29.61 21.95
N MET A 763 15.11 29.46 22.24
CA MET A 763 16.10 30.54 22.15
C MET A 763 16.84 30.31 20.84
N LEU A 764 16.49 31.11 19.84
CA LEU A 764 17.39 31.79 18.92
C LEU A 764 16.60 32.45 17.77
N ALA A 765 16.89 33.75 17.68
CA ALA A 765 16.60 34.66 16.60
C ALA A 765 15.27 35.45 16.67
N ALA A 766 15.29 36.48 17.55
CA ALA A 766 14.56 37.72 17.27
C ALA A 766 15.45 38.61 16.40
N ASP A 767 14.91 39.11 15.32
CA ASP A 767 15.07 40.52 14.93
C ASP A 767 14.10 40.86 13.80
N GLY A 768 13.25 41.80 14.10
CA GLY A 768 12.90 42.88 13.16
C GLY A 768 11.46 42.93 12.62
N LEU A 769 10.75 43.96 13.14
CA LEU A 769 9.63 44.75 12.56
C LEU A 769 8.24 44.07 12.57
N GLY A 770 7.27 44.55 13.28
CA GLY A 770 6.80 45.90 13.48
C GLY A 770 5.31 46.04 13.13
N SER A 771 4.47 45.93 14.19
CA SER A 771 3.22 46.60 14.54
C SER A 771 2.07 46.83 13.55
N ARG A 772 0.89 46.56 14.13
CA ARG A 772 -0.47 47.15 14.07
C ARG A 772 -1.47 46.14 13.54
N GLY A 773 -2.44 45.71 14.29
CA GLY A 773 -3.40 46.30 15.22
C GLY A 773 -4.69 46.57 14.48
N ALA A 774 -5.73 45.79 14.71
CA ALA A 774 -7.08 46.28 14.91
C ALA A 774 -8.11 45.14 15.06
N GLU A 775 -8.92 45.36 16.01
CA GLU A 775 -10.02 44.55 16.55
C GLU A 775 -11.27 44.50 15.67
N SER A 776 -12.15 43.55 16.11
CA SER A 776 -13.61 43.61 16.15
C SER A 776 -14.36 43.10 14.91
N ASP A 777 -15.33 42.33 15.00
CA ASP A 777 -16.54 42.09 15.73
C ASP A 777 -17.44 41.11 14.96
N SER A 778 -18.09 40.31 15.76
CA SER A 778 -19.26 39.49 15.52
C SER A 778 -20.27 39.92 14.46
N ASN A 779 -20.88 38.96 13.72
CA ASN A 779 -22.29 38.66 13.86
C ASN A 779 -22.74 37.45 13.00
N ALA A 780 -23.56 36.64 13.63
CA ALA A 780 -24.27 35.52 13.06
C ALA A 780 -25.46 35.98 12.20
N SER A 781 -25.77 35.22 11.16
CA SER A 781 -27.18 35.07 10.76
C SER A 781 -27.38 33.82 9.92
N ASP A 782 -28.30 32.99 10.37
CA ASP A 782 -28.92 31.84 9.71
C ASP A 782 -29.51 32.20 8.36
N ALA A 783 -29.32 31.36 7.36
CA ALA A 783 -30.23 31.30 6.23
C ALA A 783 -30.34 29.85 5.72
N SER A 784 -31.50 29.27 5.96
CA SER A 784 -32.02 28.06 5.36
C SER A 784 -32.26 28.26 3.88
N LEU A 785 -31.80 27.34 3.01
CA LEU A 785 -32.19 27.25 1.62
C LEU A 785 -32.74 25.86 1.29
N SER A 786 -34.02 25.86 0.90
CA SER A 786 -34.81 24.76 0.39
C SER A 786 -34.41 24.39 -1.04
N LEU A 787 -34.36 23.07 -1.30
CA LEU A 787 -34.18 22.44 -2.62
C LEU A 787 -35.48 22.49 -3.45
N PRO A 788 -35.40 22.66 -4.78
CA PRO A 788 -36.55 22.42 -5.67
C PRO A 788 -36.56 20.97 -6.15
N GLU A 789 -37.78 20.39 -6.18
CA GLU A 789 -38.10 19.07 -6.73
C GLU A 789 -38.09 19.09 -8.28
N GLY A 790 -37.68 17.93 -8.84
CA GLY A 790 -38.14 17.44 -10.11
C GLY A 790 -37.18 17.50 -11.29
N VAL A 791 -36.41 16.42 -11.49
CA VAL A 791 -35.93 16.00 -12.83
C VAL A 791 -35.95 14.47 -12.90
N ASP A 792 -36.64 13.96 -13.90
CA ASP A 792 -36.81 12.56 -14.29
C ASP A 792 -35.48 11.94 -14.76
N LEU A 793 -35.06 10.84 -14.15
CA LEU A 793 -33.80 10.12 -14.40
C LEU A 793 -34.04 8.80 -15.13
N ASP A 794 -34.56 8.82 -16.33
CA ASP A 794 -34.56 7.65 -17.21
C ASP A 794 -34.05 8.03 -18.59
N SER A 795 -32.72 8.05 -18.78
CA SER A 795 -32.03 7.82 -20.07
C SER A 795 -30.60 8.36 -20.08
N VAL A 796 -29.68 7.79 -19.32
CA VAL A 796 -28.25 7.97 -19.59
C VAL A 796 -27.51 6.68 -19.23
N ASN A 797 -26.84 6.09 -20.20
CA ASN A 797 -25.89 5.01 -19.96
C ASN A 797 -24.72 5.53 -19.10
N PRO A 798 -24.52 5.05 -17.89
CA PRO A 798 -23.45 5.56 -17.05
C PRO A 798 -22.08 5.05 -17.53
N SER A 799 -21.11 5.94 -17.67
CA SER A 799 -19.72 5.59 -17.93
C SER A 799 -19.16 4.73 -16.77
N LEU A 800 -18.25 3.81 -17.08
CA LEU A 800 -17.73 2.83 -16.12
C LEU A 800 -17.08 3.48 -14.88
N PHE A 801 -16.49 4.64 -15.02
CA PHE A 801 -15.86 5.34 -13.90
C PHE A 801 -16.90 6.05 -13.01
N SER A 802 -17.91 6.66 -13.61
CA SER A 802 -19.04 7.23 -12.85
C SER A 802 -19.94 6.14 -12.25
N SER A 803 -20.01 4.94 -12.85
CA SER A 803 -20.72 3.80 -12.24
C SER A 803 -19.93 3.18 -11.10
N LEU A 804 -18.61 3.24 -11.13
CA LEU A 804 -17.77 2.90 -9.98
C LEU A 804 -18.01 3.88 -8.82
N LEU A 805 -18.03 5.18 -9.09
CA LEU A 805 -18.31 6.22 -8.09
C LEU A 805 -19.76 6.17 -7.60
N GLN A 806 -20.75 5.94 -8.49
CA GLN A 806 -22.17 5.86 -8.10
C GLN A 806 -22.52 4.58 -7.35
N ASN A 807 -21.94 3.43 -7.70
CA ASN A 807 -22.05 2.22 -6.88
C ASN A 807 -21.38 2.38 -5.51
N PHE A 808 -20.34 3.20 -5.39
CA PHE A 808 -19.75 3.59 -4.12
C PHE A 808 -20.70 4.49 -3.31
N GLN A 809 -21.36 5.43 -3.94
CA GLN A 809 -22.29 6.34 -3.26
C GLN A 809 -23.62 5.67 -2.84
N SER A 810 -24.16 4.74 -3.62
CA SER A 810 -25.43 4.08 -3.28
C SER A 810 -25.33 3.13 -2.09
N ILE A 811 -24.13 2.58 -1.81
CA ILE A 811 -23.86 1.78 -0.61
C ILE A 811 -23.67 2.66 0.63
N LEU A 812 -23.33 3.94 0.45
CA LEU A 812 -23.06 4.89 1.54
C LEU A 812 -24.30 5.66 2.02
N THR A 813 -25.39 5.68 1.28
CA THR A 813 -26.60 6.46 1.65
C THR A 813 -27.56 5.75 2.60
N GLU A 814 -27.39 4.47 2.89
CA GLU A 814 -28.11 3.80 3.97
C GLU A 814 -27.31 3.75 5.28
N GLY A 815 -27.31 4.84 6.00
CA GLY A 815 -27.11 4.90 7.45
C GLY A 815 -25.71 5.23 7.96
N LEU A 816 -25.26 6.47 7.90
CA LEU A 816 -24.26 7.01 8.81
C LEU A 816 -24.47 8.53 9.01
N GLU A 817 -24.83 8.90 10.22
CA GLU A 817 -24.76 10.29 10.67
C GLU A 817 -23.31 10.76 10.85
N PRO A 818 -23.01 12.05 10.64
CA PRO A 818 -21.63 12.55 10.64
C PRO A 818 -21.03 12.61 12.04
N LEU A 819 -19.90 11.96 12.21
CA LEU A 819 -19.06 12.05 13.40
C LEU A 819 -18.20 13.33 13.37
N THR A 820 -18.34 14.11 14.42
CA THR A 820 -17.58 15.33 14.71
C THR A 820 -16.08 15.11 14.78
N ARG A 821 -15.34 16.10 14.30
CA ARG A 821 -13.90 16.28 14.11
C ARG A 821 -12.99 15.69 15.20
N PRO A 822 -11.88 15.05 14.84
CA PRO A 822 -10.73 14.90 15.72
C PRO A 822 -9.75 16.07 15.55
N THR A 823 -9.29 16.58 16.65
CA THR A 823 -8.19 17.54 16.78
C THR A 823 -6.85 16.86 16.52
N THR A 824 -5.93 17.62 15.94
CA THR A 824 -4.54 17.32 15.55
C THR A 824 -3.75 16.36 16.45
N PRO A 825 -2.90 15.49 15.89
CA PRO A 825 -2.07 14.56 16.63
C PRO A 825 -0.80 15.25 17.16
N GLN A 826 -0.62 15.21 18.46
CA GLN A 826 0.70 15.35 19.07
C GLN A 826 1.13 14.00 19.64
N SER A 827 2.31 13.62 19.21
CA SER A 827 3.26 12.65 19.78
C SER A 827 2.70 11.36 20.40
N ARG A 828 3.11 10.25 19.82
CA ARG A 828 3.02 8.89 20.35
C ARG A 828 3.38 8.83 21.83
N ALA A 829 2.38 8.79 22.67
CA ALA A 829 2.46 8.18 23.98
C ALA A 829 1.56 6.93 23.92
N PHE A 830 2.12 5.82 24.36
CA PHE A 830 1.49 4.51 24.37
C PHE A 830 0.10 4.56 24.95
N LEU A 831 -0.81 3.96 24.23
CA LEU A 831 -2.16 3.56 24.54
C LEU A 831 -2.47 3.42 26.03
N GLY A 832 -2.73 4.56 26.69
CA GLY A 832 -3.68 4.61 27.76
C GLY A 832 -5.00 5.02 27.13
N ASP A 833 -6.00 4.16 27.10
CA ASP A 833 -7.34 4.56 26.74
C ASP A 833 -7.76 5.72 27.63
N GLU A 834 -7.93 6.92 27.07
CA GLU A 834 -8.52 8.05 27.78
C GLU A 834 -9.97 7.73 28.12
N ILE A 835 -10.17 7.27 29.34
CA ILE A 835 -11.52 7.16 29.92
C ILE A 835 -11.93 8.57 30.35
N GLN A 836 -12.96 9.06 29.73
CA GLN A 836 -13.59 10.37 29.85
C GLN A 836 -13.45 11.05 31.23
N SER A 837 -12.95 12.28 31.23
CA SER A 837 -12.91 13.13 32.40
C SER A 837 -14.34 13.47 32.91
N SER A 838 -14.74 12.98 34.07
CA SER A 838 -15.94 13.41 34.74
C SER A 838 -15.77 14.84 35.26
N LYS A 839 -16.53 15.78 34.71
CA LYS A 839 -16.61 17.14 35.23
C LYS A 839 -17.32 17.12 36.62
N GLN A 840 -16.58 17.20 37.70
CA GLN A 840 -17.13 17.57 39.01
C GLN A 840 -16.94 19.06 39.22
N LYS A 841 -18.05 19.82 39.20
CA LYS A 841 -18.10 21.19 39.78
C LYS A 841 -18.04 21.08 41.28
N GLN A 842 -16.92 21.45 41.89
CA GLN A 842 -16.87 21.96 43.24
C GLN A 842 -15.76 23.03 43.33
N GLY A 843 -16.08 24.16 43.93
CA GLY A 843 -15.22 25.32 44.00
C GLY A 843 -13.95 25.06 44.83
N GLY A 844 -12.83 25.38 44.26
CA GLY A 844 -11.48 25.27 44.78
C GLY A 844 -10.54 24.99 43.60
N LYS A 845 -9.39 25.67 43.54
CA LYS A 845 -8.34 25.43 42.54
C LYS A 845 -7.78 24.00 42.69
N GLY A 846 -8.53 22.98 42.25
CA GLY A 846 -8.11 21.59 42.23
C GLY A 846 -7.33 21.30 40.94
N ARG A 847 -6.11 20.76 41.06
CA ARG A 847 -5.38 20.15 39.96
C ARG A 847 -6.25 19.05 39.33
N ARG A 848 -6.34 19.05 37.99
CA ARG A 848 -6.99 17.94 37.26
C ARG A 848 -6.14 16.69 37.45
N VAL A 849 -6.80 15.55 37.68
CA VAL A 849 -6.17 14.25 37.86
C VAL A 849 -6.57 13.41 36.67
N HIS A 850 -5.57 12.85 35.99
CA HIS A 850 -5.79 11.89 34.93
C HIS A 850 -5.53 10.49 35.44
N ARG A 851 -6.42 9.56 35.05
CA ARG A 851 -6.27 8.14 35.33
C ARG A 851 -5.73 7.46 34.06
N ILE A 852 -4.57 6.82 34.19
CA ILE A 852 -3.87 6.12 33.11
C ILE A 852 -3.87 4.63 33.44
N GLN A 853 -4.07 3.79 32.44
CA GLN A 853 -4.06 2.34 32.56
C GLN A 853 -2.83 1.77 31.83
N TYR A 854 -2.08 0.92 32.51
CA TYR A 854 -0.95 0.19 31.97
C TYR A 854 -1.20 -1.31 31.97
N ALA A 855 -0.66 -2.02 30.95
CA ALA A 855 -0.50 -3.47 31.06
C ALA A 855 0.70 -3.76 31.97
N ALA A 856 0.53 -4.64 32.93
CA ALA A 856 1.60 -5.07 33.83
C ALA A 856 1.70 -6.58 33.86
N THR A 857 2.93 -7.11 33.89
CA THR A 857 3.19 -8.56 34.02
C THR A 857 3.33 -8.95 35.47
N LEU A 858 2.81 -10.12 35.80
CA LEU A 858 2.95 -10.75 37.12
C LEU A 858 4.29 -11.48 37.23
N SER A 859 4.89 -11.46 38.41
CA SER A 859 6.07 -12.27 38.66
C SER A 859 5.77 -13.79 38.67
N THR A 860 6.76 -14.58 38.28
CA THR A 860 6.73 -16.04 38.25
C THR A 860 7.91 -16.63 39.02
N GLY A 861 7.88 -17.91 39.29
CA GLY A 861 8.91 -18.65 40.02
C GLY A 861 8.60 -18.88 41.50
N PRO A 862 9.49 -19.54 42.26
CA PRO A 862 9.28 -19.97 43.65
C PRO A 862 8.98 -18.84 44.63
N GLY A 863 9.48 -17.64 44.33
CA GLY A 863 9.26 -16.46 45.19
C GLY A 863 8.04 -15.64 44.80
N ALA A 864 7.32 -15.97 43.74
CA ALA A 864 6.24 -15.16 43.19
C ALA A 864 4.95 -15.31 43.98
N VAL A 865 4.28 -14.18 44.27
CA VAL A 865 2.93 -14.14 44.87
C VAL A 865 2.11 -13.09 44.11
N PRO A 866 0.80 -13.39 43.91
CA PRO A 866 -0.07 -12.44 43.25
C PRO A 866 -0.37 -11.23 44.14
N PRO A 867 -0.67 -10.06 43.57
CA PRO A 867 -1.17 -8.91 44.33
C PRO A 867 -2.43 -9.26 45.14
N PRO A 868 -2.68 -8.56 46.26
CA PRO A 868 -3.82 -8.85 47.16
C PRO A 868 -5.16 -8.76 46.39
N SER A 869 -6.00 -9.79 46.55
CA SER A 869 -7.40 -9.77 46.10
C SER A 869 -8.30 -9.23 47.18
N GLY A 870 -9.19 -8.32 46.87
CA GLY A 870 -10.13 -7.74 47.80
C GLY A 870 -10.54 -6.32 47.35
N LYS A 871 -11.23 -5.54 48.18
CA LYS A 871 -11.78 -4.21 47.80
C LYS A 871 -10.87 -3.24 47.00
N GLY A 872 -9.70 -3.66 46.64
CA GLY A 872 -8.73 -2.94 45.80
C GLY A 872 -8.13 -3.74 44.61
N GLY A 873 -8.44 -5.02 44.45
CA GLY A 873 -7.70 -5.86 43.47
C GLY A 873 -8.50 -6.34 42.26
N ASP A 874 -9.81 -6.61 42.42
CA ASP A 874 -10.63 -7.20 41.38
C ASP A 874 -11.73 -6.28 40.85
N GLU A 875 -11.98 -5.12 41.44
CA GLU A 875 -13.16 -4.29 41.23
C GLU A 875 -12.87 -2.79 41.02
N ILE A 876 -11.70 -2.48 40.46
CA ILE A 876 -11.39 -1.08 40.13
C ILE A 876 -12.10 -0.72 38.84
N TYR A 877 -13.04 0.23 38.93
CA TYR A 877 -13.70 0.80 37.77
C TYR A 877 -13.05 2.15 37.38
N ALA A 878 -13.08 2.46 36.11
CA ALA A 878 -12.59 3.74 35.60
C ALA A 878 -13.24 4.96 36.31
N ASN A 879 -14.43 4.76 36.83
CA ASN A 879 -15.23 5.79 37.54
C ASN A 879 -15.04 5.82 39.06
N ASP A 880 -14.18 4.97 39.62
CA ASP A 880 -13.92 5.00 41.05
C ASP A 880 -13.28 6.32 41.48
N LYS A 881 -13.81 6.92 42.57
CA LYS A 881 -13.37 8.25 42.96
C LYS A 881 -11.93 8.32 43.43
N LYS A 882 -11.36 7.20 43.93
CA LYS A 882 -9.96 7.10 44.38
C LYS A 882 -9.45 5.69 44.22
N LEU A 883 -8.19 5.57 43.80
CA LEU A 883 -7.49 4.28 43.77
C LEU A 883 -7.12 3.84 45.21
N PRO A 884 -6.98 2.50 45.44
CA PRO A 884 -6.85 1.95 46.79
C PRO A 884 -5.55 2.31 47.49
N TRP A 885 -4.48 2.49 46.79
CA TRP A 885 -3.13 2.72 47.30
C TRP A 885 -2.66 4.14 46.97
N GLN A 886 -2.44 4.95 47.98
CA GLN A 886 -2.12 6.39 47.85
C GLN A 886 -0.75 6.74 48.39
N GLU A 887 -0.20 5.90 49.29
CA GLU A 887 1.13 6.12 49.86
C GLU A 887 2.17 5.38 48.99
N ILE A 888 2.92 6.15 48.21
CA ILE A 888 3.81 5.66 47.18
C ILE A 888 5.25 6.11 47.51
N TYR A 889 6.17 5.15 47.52
CA TYR A 889 7.58 5.41 47.62
C TYR A 889 8.26 5.14 46.26
N VAL A 890 9.12 6.08 45.85
CA VAL A 890 9.88 5.96 44.62
C VAL A 890 11.33 5.75 44.97
N GLY A 891 11.86 4.58 44.61
CA GLY A 891 13.26 4.20 44.77
C GLY A 891 13.93 4.05 43.42
N ASP A 892 15.25 3.98 43.43
CA ASP A 892 16.04 3.68 42.25
C ASP A 892 16.02 2.16 41.99
N ASP A 893 17.13 1.48 41.79
CA ASP A 893 17.18 0.05 41.49
C ASP A 893 17.12 -0.87 42.73
N ASN A 894 17.34 -0.33 43.93
CA ASN A 894 17.37 -1.05 45.22
C ASN A 894 18.43 -2.17 45.30
N CYS A 895 19.57 -1.99 44.65
CA CYS A 895 20.66 -2.96 44.62
C CYS A 895 21.73 -2.66 45.65
N ASP A 896 22.03 -1.39 46.00
CA ASP A 896 23.12 -0.94 46.82
C ASP A 896 22.93 -1.04 48.34
N GLY A 897 21.88 -1.71 48.80
CA GLY A 897 21.67 -1.92 50.22
C GLY A 897 20.23 -1.98 50.68
N ARG A 898 20.02 -2.04 52.00
CA ARG A 898 18.70 -2.13 52.61
C ARG A 898 17.93 -0.83 52.54
N LEU A 899 16.65 -0.89 52.16
CA LEU A 899 15.76 0.21 52.34
C LEU A 899 15.57 0.58 53.84
N PRO A 900 15.37 1.84 54.18
CA PRO A 900 14.99 2.27 55.52
C PRO A 900 13.78 1.48 56.06
N SER A 901 13.84 1.10 57.33
CA SER A 901 12.85 0.18 57.94
C SER A 901 11.41 0.77 58.06
N ASN A 902 11.24 2.07 57.91
CA ASN A 902 9.96 2.76 57.89
C ASN A 902 9.27 2.66 56.56
N ILE A 903 10.01 2.59 55.43
CA ILE A 903 9.41 2.63 54.09
C ILE A 903 8.35 1.57 53.86
N PRO A 904 8.58 0.27 54.07
CA PRO A 904 7.57 -0.76 53.84
C PRO A 904 6.41 -0.72 54.88
N LYS A 905 6.56 0.07 55.94
CA LYS A 905 5.51 0.26 56.97
C LYS A 905 4.55 1.39 56.64
N GLU A 906 5.08 2.44 56.00
CA GLU A 906 4.39 3.72 55.74
C GLU A 906 3.91 3.86 54.31
N HIS A 907 4.45 3.02 53.34
CA HIS A 907 4.09 3.11 51.94
C HIS A 907 3.47 1.81 51.47
N GLN A 908 2.37 1.96 50.72
CA GLN A 908 1.61 0.84 50.15
C GLN A 908 2.21 0.33 48.85
N VAL A 909 2.90 1.19 48.10
CA VAL A 909 3.52 0.90 46.83
C VAL A 909 4.99 1.34 46.86
N ILE A 910 5.87 0.48 46.37
CA ILE A 910 7.27 0.81 46.10
C ILE A 910 7.52 0.69 44.59
N ILE A 911 8.02 1.74 43.98
CA ILE A 911 8.38 1.77 42.55
C ILE A 911 9.89 1.69 42.45
N LEU A 912 10.39 0.75 41.63
CA LEU A 912 11.80 0.51 41.40
C LEU A 912 12.12 0.37 39.91
N LYS A 913 13.38 0.70 39.53
CA LYS A 913 13.89 0.49 38.19
C LYS A 913 14.38 -0.95 38.00
N ARG A 914 14.19 -1.49 36.78
CA ARG A 914 14.84 -2.74 36.34
C ARG A 914 16.33 -2.48 36.13
N GLY A 915 17.16 -3.48 36.38
CA GLY A 915 18.63 -3.43 36.22
C GLY A 915 19.38 -3.49 37.54
N GLY A 916 20.69 -3.51 37.50
CA GLY A 916 21.61 -3.55 38.64
C GLY A 916 21.76 -4.92 39.29
N CYS A 917 20.72 -5.54 39.77
CA CYS A 917 20.73 -6.87 40.42
C CYS A 917 19.46 -7.66 40.13
N SER A 918 19.39 -8.91 40.57
CA SER A 918 18.25 -9.78 40.35
C SER A 918 16.96 -9.31 41.05
N PHE A 919 15.81 -9.69 40.54
CA PHE A 919 14.52 -9.34 41.17
C PHE A 919 14.41 -9.91 42.60
N SER A 920 14.99 -11.09 42.85
CA SER A 920 15.01 -11.72 44.17
C SER A 920 15.84 -10.89 45.18
N GLU A 921 17.01 -10.36 44.75
CA GLU A 921 17.85 -9.46 45.57
C GLU A 921 17.15 -8.14 45.88
N LYS A 922 16.49 -7.52 44.88
CA LYS A 922 15.70 -6.28 45.10
C LYS A 922 14.66 -6.48 46.19
N LEU A 923 13.94 -7.61 46.18
CA LEU A 923 12.97 -7.92 47.20
C LEU A 923 13.63 -8.26 48.55
N ALA A 924 14.77 -8.93 48.57
CA ALA A 924 15.51 -9.27 49.78
C ALA A 924 16.01 -8.01 50.53
N ASN A 925 16.31 -6.93 49.81
CA ASN A 925 16.73 -5.66 50.35
C ASN A 925 15.59 -4.84 51.02
N ILE A 926 14.34 -5.31 50.95
CA ILE A 926 13.18 -4.67 51.64
C ILE A 926 13.09 -5.24 53.08
N PRO A 927 13.13 -4.42 54.11
CA PRO A 927 13.05 -4.90 55.51
C PRO A 927 11.72 -5.55 55.87
N SER A 928 11.68 -6.29 57.01
CA SER A 928 10.43 -6.86 57.50
C SER A 928 9.50 -5.77 58.02
N TYR A 929 8.23 -5.99 57.81
CA TYR A 929 7.14 -5.10 58.28
C TYR A 929 5.90 -5.88 58.74
N PRO A 930 5.11 -5.39 59.65
CA PRO A 930 3.83 -6.00 59.97
C PRO A 930 2.84 -5.77 58.84
N PRO A 931 2.17 -6.80 58.32
CA PRO A 931 1.20 -6.65 57.25
C PRO A 931 -0.03 -5.88 57.74
N SER A 932 -0.39 -4.86 57.02
CA SER A 932 -1.59 -4.05 57.25
C SER A 932 -2.08 -3.43 55.97
N SER A 933 -3.28 -2.87 55.92
CA SER A 933 -3.78 -2.15 54.77
C SER A 933 -3.00 -0.88 54.43
N GLN A 934 -2.19 -0.38 55.38
CA GLN A 934 -1.35 0.81 55.21
C GLN A 934 0.13 0.47 54.94
N SER A 935 0.53 -0.78 55.10
CA SER A 935 1.90 -1.24 54.77
C SER A 935 2.00 -1.69 53.33
N LEU A 936 3.20 -2.04 52.90
CA LEU A 936 3.51 -2.43 51.52
C LEU A 936 2.58 -3.53 50.99
N GLN A 937 1.93 -3.23 49.86
CA GLN A 937 1.00 -4.11 49.15
C GLN A 937 1.58 -4.65 47.86
N VAL A 938 2.39 -3.86 47.12
CA VAL A 938 2.94 -4.23 45.85
C VAL A 938 4.23 -3.47 45.52
N VAL A 939 5.17 -4.15 44.89
CA VAL A 939 6.35 -3.54 44.26
C VAL A 939 6.11 -3.47 42.76
N ILE A 940 6.30 -2.30 42.18
CA ILE A 940 6.21 -2.05 40.73
C ILE A 940 7.61 -1.87 40.19
N MET A 941 7.97 -2.73 39.25
CA MET A 941 9.24 -2.64 38.51
C MET A 941 8.98 -1.93 37.18
N VAL A 942 9.77 -0.90 36.87
CA VAL A 942 9.73 -0.24 35.56
C VAL A 942 10.83 -0.83 34.68
N SER A 943 10.43 -1.38 33.53
CA SER A 943 11.34 -1.95 32.52
C SER A 943 11.80 -0.86 31.57
N TYR A 944 13.08 -0.89 31.23
CA TYR A 944 13.69 0.02 30.26
C TYR A 944 13.98 -0.75 28.98
N PRO A 945 13.90 -0.10 27.78
CA PRO A 945 14.33 -0.72 26.53
C PRO A 945 15.82 -1.05 26.59
N GLU A 946 16.21 -2.21 26.12
CA GLU A 946 17.62 -2.55 25.90
C GLU A 946 18.14 -1.75 24.71
N GLN A 947 19.46 -1.42 24.69
CA GLN A 947 20.07 -0.46 23.76
C GLN A 947 20.15 -0.91 22.29
N ASP A 948 19.59 -2.02 21.92
CA ASP A 948 19.57 -2.54 20.55
C ASP A 948 18.17 -2.38 19.93
N GLY A 949 17.92 -1.21 19.44
CA GLY A 949 17.20 -0.87 18.19
C GLY A 949 15.80 -1.43 17.91
N ASP A 950 15.08 -2.04 18.87
CA ASP A 950 13.71 -2.52 18.64
C ASP A 950 12.72 -1.55 19.28
N ASP A 951 12.02 -0.78 18.46
CA ASP A 951 11.07 0.27 18.85
C ASP A 951 9.69 -0.26 19.28
N ASP A 952 9.52 -1.58 19.47
CA ASP A 952 8.26 -2.13 19.96
C ASP A 952 8.20 -2.05 21.50
N PRO A 953 7.40 -1.18 22.08
CA PRO A 953 7.33 -0.98 23.53
C PRO A 953 6.65 -2.12 24.29
N ASP A 954 5.91 -3.00 23.59
CA ASP A 954 5.38 -4.23 24.19
C ASP A 954 6.44 -5.36 24.22
N ALA A 955 7.46 -5.31 23.36
CA ALA A 955 8.56 -6.26 23.34
C ALA A 955 9.43 -6.21 24.62
N HIS A 956 9.36 -5.11 25.39
CA HIS A 956 10.16 -4.92 26.60
C HIS A 956 9.39 -5.29 27.91
N LEU A 957 8.17 -5.77 27.81
CA LEU A 957 7.39 -6.19 28.97
C LEU A 957 7.72 -7.64 29.35
N VAL A 958 8.87 -7.84 29.97
CA VAL A 958 9.32 -9.16 30.43
C VAL A 958 8.53 -9.59 31.67
N GLN A 959 8.24 -10.90 31.78
CA GLN A 959 7.67 -11.46 32.99
C GLN A 959 8.78 -11.66 34.03
N PRO A 960 8.76 -10.98 35.20
CA PRO A 960 9.83 -11.11 36.20
C PRO A 960 9.86 -12.53 36.78
N PHE A 961 11.03 -13.15 36.75
CA PHE A 961 11.24 -14.47 37.31
C PHE A 961 11.99 -14.37 38.66
N LEU A 962 11.37 -14.88 39.73
CA LEU A 962 11.96 -14.95 41.06
C LEU A 962 12.53 -16.36 41.28
N HIS A 963 13.85 -16.44 41.17
CA HIS A 963 14.61 -17.74 41.20
C HIS A 963 14.50 -18.48 42.53
N GLU A 964 14.28 -17.75 43.64
CA GLU A 964 14.27 -18.27 45.00
C GLU A 964 13.07 -17.78 45.77
N GLU A 965 12.73 -18.48 46.84
CA GLU A 965 11.74 -17.99 47.83
C GLU A 965 12.22 -16.64 48.41
N GLN A 966 11.29 -15.76 48.70
CA GLN A 966 11.65 -14.43 49.20
C GLN A 966 12.24 -14.50 50.60
N THR A 967 13.38 -13.82 50.77
CA THR A 967 14.07 -13.70 52.02
C THR A 967 14.10 -12.26 52.56
N LEU A 968 14.36 -12.14 53.87
CA LEU A 968 14.65 -10.88 54.51
C LEU A 968 16.13 -10.52 54.35
N PRO A 969 16.53 -9.23 54.54
CA PRO A 969 17.95 -8.92 54.68
C PRO A 969 18.57 -9.74 55.81
N GLY A 970 19.43 -10.71 55.45
CA GLY A 970 20.03 -11.67 56.40
C GLY A 970 19.68 -13.11 56.08
N GLY A 971 18.96 -13.37 54.97
CA GLY A 971 18.73 -14.75 54.40
C GLY A 971 17.60 -15.53 55.07
N ILE A 972 16.86 -14.96 56.00
CA ILE A 972 15.75 -15.64 56.66
C ILE A 972 14.51 -15.58 55.73
N LYS A 973 13.83 -16.70 55.58
CA LYS A 973 12.59 -16.77 54.75
C LYS A 973 11.56 -15.70 55.23
N ARG A 974 11.02 -14.93 54.26
CA ARG A 974 10.08 -13.88 54.50
C ARG A 974 8.71 -14.48 54.90
N PRO A 975 8.15 -14.11 56.06
CA PRO A 975 6.88 -14.65 56.53
C PRO A 975 5.67 -14.17 55.72
N HIS A 976 5.81 -12.98 55.11
CA HIS A 976 4.77 -12.39 54.22
C HIS A 976 5.43 -11.98 52.90
N PRO A 977 5.38 -12.85 51.87
CA PRO A 977 5.96 -12.56 50.56
C PRO A 977 5.31 -11.31 49.92
N ILE A 978 6.13 -10.53 49.22
CA ILE A 978 5.72 -9.26 48.62
C ILE A 978 5.33 -9.52 47.17
N PRO A 979 4.14 -9.08 46.72
CA PRO A 979 3.78 -9.10 45.30
C PRO A 979 4.64 -8.15 44.49
N MET A 980 5.09 -8.60 43.34
CA MET A 980 5.86 -7.79 42.39
C MET A 980 5.22 -7.88 40.99
N ILE A 981 5.10 -6.73 40.36
CA ILE A 981 4.61 -6.58 38.98
C ILE A 981 5.60 -5.73 38.18
N MET A 982 5.59 -5.88 36.86
CA MET A 982 6.42 -5.09 35.96
C MET A 982 5.59 -4.34 34.93
N VAL A 983 5.98 -3.11 34.64
CA VAL A 983 5.43 -2.25 33.60
C VAL A 983 6.53 -1.83 32.63
N GLY A 984 6.18 -1.62 31.36
CA GLY A 984 7.09 -1.10 30.34
C GLY A 984 7.14 0.43 30.31
N GLY A 985 7.74 0.99 29.24
CA GLY A 985 7.72 2.43 28.94
C GLY A 985 8.86 3.25 29.56
N GLY A 986 9.86 2.60 30.15
CA GLY A 986 11.13 3.21 30.55
C GLY A 986 11.02 4.44 31.44
N GLU A 987 11.85 5.47 31.15
CA GLU A 987 11.95 6.68 31.98
C GLU A 987 10.65 7.50 31.99
N GLU A 988 9.89 7.52 30.90
CA GLU A 988 8.62 8.24 30.84
C GLU A 988 7.60 7.67 31.84
N THR A 989 7.46 6.35 31.86
CA THR A 989 6.59 5.65 32.81
C THR A 989 7.08 5.82 34.24
N TYR A 990 8.39 5.78 34.47
CA TYR A 990 8.98 5.99 35.79
C TYR A 990 8.73 7.42 36.30
N GLU A 991 8.92 8.45 35.47
CA GLU A 991 8.61 9.84 35.82
C GLU A 991 7.12 10.04 36.10
N LEU A 992 6.22 9.40 35.35
CA LEU A 992 4.80 9.48 35.58
C LEU A 992 4.41 8.83 36.91
N LEU A 993 4.90 7.63 37.18
CA LEU A 993 4.70 6.91 38.41
C LEU A 993 5.28 7.67 39.62
N SER A 994 6.38 8.40 39.44
CA SER A 994 6.97 9.24 40.51
C SER A 994 6.09 10.38 40.95
N ARG A 995 5.13 10.79 40.11
CA ARG A 995 4.15 11.85 40.38
C ARG A 995 2.77 11.30 40.72
N ALA A 996 2.62 9.99 40.80
CA ALA A 996 1.35 9.35 41.06
C ALA A 996 0.81 9.68 42.43
N ILE A 997 -0.48 9.94 42.51
CA ILE A 997 -1.21 10.23 43.73
C ILE A 997 -2.09 9.07 44.17
N GLY A 998 -2.17 8.05 43.39
CA GLY A 998 -2.90 6.82 43.65
C GLY A 998 -2.58 5.72 42.64
N VAL A 999 -2.56 4.49 43.11
CA VAL A 999 -2.30 3.31 42.29
C VAL A 999 -3.29 2.21 42.66
N GLY A 1000 -3.65 1.40 41.68
CA GLY A 1000 -4.49 0.22 41.92
C GLY A 1000 -4.32 -0.81 40.79
N THR A 1001 -4.63 -2.03 41.10
CA THR A 1001 -4.51 -3.13 40.15
C THR A 1001 -5.85 -3.80 39.92
N ARG A 1002 -6.10 -4.21 38.68
CA ARG A 1002 -7.26 -5.01 38.31
C ARG A 1002 -6.79 -6.29 37.62
N ARG A 1003 -7.30 -7.41 38.04
CA ARG A 1003 -7.00 -8.70 37.43
C ARG A 1003 -7.68 -8.82 36.11
N ARG A 1004 -6.95 -9.37 35.13
CA ARG A 1004 -7.48 -9.72 33.82
C ARG A 1004 -8.08 -11.11 33.86
N TRP A 1005 -9.09 -11.29 33.01
CA TRP A 1005 -9.75 -12.55 32.78
C TRP A 1005 -9.74 -12.80 31.29
N TRP A 1006 -9.38 -14.01 30.91
CA TRP A 1006 -9.55 -14.46 29.54
C TRP A 1006 -10.90 -15.13 29.39
N TYR A 1007 -11.48 -14.96 28.21
CA TYR A 1007 -12.60 -15.76 27.77
C TYR A 1007 -12.07 -16.79 26.80
N GLU A 1008 -12.55 -18.02 26.96
CA GLU A 1008 -12.14 -19.16 26.18
C GLU A 1008 -13.35 -19.75 25.49
N SER A 1009 -13.14 -20.25 24.27
CA SER A 1009 -14.11 -21.08 23.56
C SER A 1009 -13.42 -22.37 23.17
N GLN A 1010 -14.03 -23.50 23.52
CA GLN A 1010 -13.49 -24.83 23.22
C GLN A 1010 -12.04 -25.03 23.72
N GLY A 1011 -11.70 -24.43 24.84
CA GLY A 1011 -10.35 -24.53 25.42
C GLY A 1011 -9.30 -23.56 24.83
N LEU A 1012 -9.67 -22.71 23.87
CA LEU A 1012 -8.77 -21.69 23.30
C LEU A 1012 -9.17 -20.28 23.76
N ARG A 1013 -8.18 -19.45 24.03
CA ARG A 1013 -8.40 -18.05 24.44
C ARG A 1013 -8.97 -17.21 23.30
N ILE A 1014 -9.79 -16.24 23.67
CA ILE A 1014 -10.29 -15.21 22.75
C ILE A 1014 -9.44 -13.97 22.93
N GLY A 1015 -8.56 -13.70 21.95
CA GLY A 1015 -7.49 -12.70 22.10
C GLY A 1015 -7.97 -11.24 22.08
N ASN A 1016 -9.04 -10.93 21.35
CA ASN A 1016 -9.54 -9.57 21.18
C ASN A 1016 -10.83 -9.26 21.94
N LEU A 1017 -11.20 -10.03 22.95
CA LEU A 1017 -12.34 -9.77 23.82
C LEU A 1017 -11.87 -9.10 25.12
N ILE A 1018 -12.35 -7.90 25.39
CA ILE A 1018 -12.05 -7.12 26.60
C ILE A 1018 -13.30 -6.92 27.41
N VAL A 1019 -13.21 -7.23 28.70
CA VAL A 1019 -14.28 -6.99 29.67
C VAL A 1019 -14.00 -5.67 30.42
N VAL A 1020 -14.92 -4.74 30.31
CA VAL A 1020 -14.85 -3.40 30.90
C VAL A 1020 -15.80 -3.24 32.06
#